data_e0ed92fd31855e50b3c9f0083170fd99
#
_entry.id   e0ed92fd31855e50b3c9f0083170fd99
#
_cell.length_a   1.000
_cell.length_b   1.000
_cell.length_c   1.000
_cell.angle_alpha   90.00
_cell.angle_beta   90.00
_cell.angle_gamma   90.00
#
_symmetry.space_group_name_H-M   'P 1'
#
loop_
_entity.id
_entity.type
_entity.pdbx_description
1 polymer ?
#
loop_
_entity_poly.entity_id
_entity_poly.type
_entity_poly.pdbx_seq_one_letter_code
_entity_poly.pdbx_strand_id
1 'polypeptide(L)'
;MNVYMKEKTRVFCQNSFDDLDDNIGIVMPILTECDVDEDFTEGIEKVGDTIPILPLRNMVLFPGVAMPVIIGRPKSMRLIKEAVHKKSLIGVVCQKEMDTEDPVLEDLYTTGVIADIVRVLEMPDGSTTVILQGKKRFELNELTETDPYLSGKITVLEDTKPDKTDREFEALISTIKDLTIKMLGAVAEPPRDLIFSIKNNKNVLYVVNFSCSNIPSGSAEKQQLLLIGDLKERAYRLLFILNREYQLVELKASIQMKTHEDINQQQKEYFLQQQIKTIQEELGGNINELEIKELREKASRKKWPAEVAQVFEKELRKLERLHPQSPDYSVQTQYVQNIVNLPWNEYSKDNFNLSHAQKVLDRDHYGLEKVKERIIEHLAVLKLKGDMKSPIICLYGPPGVGKTSLGRSIAEALRRKYVRVSLGGLHDEAEIRGHRRTYIGAMCGRISQNIQKAGTSNPVFILDEIDKITNDFKGDPASALLEVLDPEQNNAFHDNYLDIDYDLSKVMFIATANNLNTISQPLLDRMELIEVSGYIMEEKVEIAAKHLVPKQMDVHGLKKGSVKFPKKTLQVIVEAYTRESGVRELDKKIAKIMRKLARKVASDEPIPTSIKPEDLYEYLGAVEYSRDKYQGNDYAGVVTGLAWTAVGGEILFVESSLSKGKGSKLTLTGNLGDVMKESAMLALEYIHAHAAQFNINEELFENWNVHVHVPEGAIPKDGPSAGITMVTSLVSAFTQRKVKKNLAMTGEITLRGKVLPVGGIKEKILAAKRAGIKELILCKENEKDINEIKPEYLKGLVFHYVSDIQQVVDLALLREKVDNPLF
;
A
#
# COMPACT_ATOMS: atom_id res chain seq x y z
N MET A 1 -15.93 65.79 -7.72
CA MET A 1 -15.03 66.95 -7.58
C MET A 1 -13.63 66.41 -7.25
N ASN A 2 -12.74 66.52 -8.16
CA ASN A 2 -11.32 66.19 -8.35
C ASN A 2 -10.56 65.49 -7.19
N VAL A 3 -10.29 64.31 -7.31
CA VAL A 3 -9.35 63.35 -7.82
C VAL A 3 -7.90 63.89 -7.97
N TYR A 4 -7.04 63.49 -7.03
CA TYR A 4 -5.61 63.41 -7.28
C TYR A 4 -5.28 61.96 -7.69
N MET A 5 -5.11 61.73 -9.00
CA MET A 5 -4.48 60.54 -9.52
C MET A 5 -2.98 60.60 -9.23
N LYS A 6 -2.44 59.69 -8.43
CA LYS A 6 -1.04 59.29 -8.61
C LYS A 6 -0.99 58.31 -9.79
N GLU A 7 -0.54 58.82 -10.91
CA GLU A 7 -0.17 58.01 -12.09
C GLU A 7 0.93 57.02 -11.68
N LYS A 8 0.59 55.78 -11.53
CA LYS A 8 1.49 54.64 -11.71
C LYS A 8 0.85 53.25 -11.37
N THR A 9 -0.47 53.17 -11.32
CA THR A 9 -1.12 51.87 -11.10
C THR A 9 -2.22 51.68 -12.13
N ARG A 10 -1.95 50.91 -13.20
CA ARG A 10 -3.01 50.41 -14.07
C ARG A 10 -3.70 49.26 -13.40
N VAL A 11 -4.91 49.48 -12.92
CA VAL A 11 -5.78 48.45 -12.33
C VAL A 11 -6.70 47.94 -13.45
N PHE A 12 -6.54 46.69 -13.83
CA PHE A 12 -7.43 46.00 -14.74
C PHE A 12 -8.53 45.32 -13.90
N CYS A 13 -9.73 45.86 -13.88
CA CYS A 13 -10.94 45.15 -13.45
C CYS A 13 -11.70 44.70 -14.71
N GLN A 14 -11.82 43.42 -14.91
CA GLN A 14 -12.75 42.88 -15.90
C GLN A 14 -13.83 42.08 -15.17
N ASN A 15 -15.08 42.43 -15.47
CA ASN A 15 -16.30 41.85 -14.94
C ASN A 15 -16.40 40.35 -15.29
N SER A 16 -16.39 39.48 -14.28
CA SER A 16 -17.08 38.20 -14.30
C SER A 16 -17.02 37.60 -12.88
N PHE A 17 -18.01 37.99 -12.06
CA PHE A 17 -18.12 37.51 -10.69
C PHE A 17 -19.32 36.56 -10.48
N ASP A 18 -20.02 36.13 -11.54
CA ASP A 18 -21.28 35.41 -11.38
C ASP A 18 -21.27 33.90 -11.51
N ASP A 19 -20.12 33.26 -11.77
CA ASP A 19 -20.08 31.78 -11.91
C ASP A 19 -18.79 31.18 -11.33
N LEU A 20 -18.58 31.22 -10.02
CA LEU A 20 -17.52 30.44 -9.37
C LEU A 20 -18.09 29.66 -8.18
N ASP A 21 -18.13 28.36 -8.34
CA ASP A 21 -18.40 27.35 -7.30
C ASP A 21 -17.59 27.61 -6.02
N ASP A 22 -18.26 27.51 -4.88
CA ASP A 22 -17.83 27.89 -3.51
C ASP A 22 -16.61 27.09 -2.93
N ASN A 23 -15.84 26.37 -3.73
CA ASN A 23 -14.82 25.44 -3.19
C ASN A 23 -13.35 25.67 -3.58
N ILE A 24 -13.00 26.69 -4.35
CA ILE A 24 -11.60 27.01 -4.62
C ILE A 24 -11.39 28.52 -4.49
N GLY A 25 -11.02 28.96 -3.28
CA GLY A 25 -10.75 30.37 -2.98
C GLY A 25 -9.46 30.91 -3.62
N ILE A 26 -9.40 31.00 -4.94
CA ILE A 26 -8.35 31.75 -5.65
C ILE A 26 -8.83 33.19 -5.78
N VAL A 27 -8.44 34.02 -4.83
CA VAL A 27 -8.58 35.47 -4.96
C VAL A 27 -7.48 35.92 -5.90
N MET A 28 -7.82 36.35 -7.11
CA MET A 28 -6.83 36.90 -8.07
C MET A 28 -6.25 38.22 -7.52
N PRO A 29 -4.97 38.26 -7.15
CA PRO A 29 -4.33 39.49 -6.72
C PRO A 29 -4.19 40.44 -7.90
N ILE A 30 -4.28 41.74 -7.60
CA ILE A 30 -4.17 42.80 -8.59
C ILE A 30 -2.70 43.00 -8.94
N LEU A 31 -2.38 42.96 -10.24
CA LEU A 31 -1.04 43.23 -10.72
C LEU A 31 -0.66 44.69 -10.50
N THR A 32 0.45 44.92 -9.85
CA THR A 32 1.15 46.21 -9.81
C THR A 32 2.43 46.12 -10.60
N GLU A 33 2.69 47.08 -11.51
CA GLU A 33 3.97 47.23 -12.15
C GLU A 33 4.97 47.77 -11.11
N CYS A 34 5.92 46.92 -10.68
CA CYS A 34 6.95 47.28 -9.72
C CYS A 34 8.32 47.41 -10.44
N ASP A 35 9.05 48.51 -10.21
CA ASP A 35 10.42 48.65 -10.68
C ASP A 35 11.38 47.64 -9.97
N VAL A 36 12.48 47.31 -10.65
CA VAL A 36 13.44 46.24 -10.26
C VAL A 36 14.05 46.41 -8.86
N ASP A 37 14.09 47.64 -8.36
CA ASP A 37 14.73 48.01 -7.07
C ASP A 37 13.76 48.50 -5.99
N GLU A 38 12.44 48.36 -6.15
CA GLU A 38 11.48 48.70 -5.12
C GLU A 38 11.49 47.67 -3.98
N ASP A 39 12.08 48.01 -2.86
CA ASP A 39 12.06 47.22 -1.62
C ASP A 39 10.77 47.36 -0.80
N PHE A 40 9.70 47.94 -1.37
CA PHE A 40 8.40 48.21 -0.70
C PHE A 40 8.54 48.94 0.63
N THR A 41 9.59 49.79 0.79
CA THR A 41 9.96 50.46 2.04
C THR A 41 9.35 51.85 2.22
N GLU A 42 8.72 52.44 1.20
CA GLU A 42 8.11 53.76 1.30
C GLU A 42 7.11 53.86 2.43
N GLY A 43 7.36 54.77 3.36
CA GLY A 43 6.48 55.09 4.49
C GLY A 43 6.72 54.26 5.76
N ILE A 44 7.56 53.24 5.71
CA ILE A 44 7.82 52.38 6.88
C ILE A 44 8.64 53.12 7.95
N GLU A 45 9.50 54.07 7.60
CA GLU A 45 10.29 54.90 8.55
C GLU A 45 9.39 55.71 9.50
N LYS A 46 8.09 55.88 9.18
CA LYS A 46 7.10 56.59 9.98
C LYS A 46 6.22 55.71 10.85
N VAL A 47 6.45 54.38 10.77
CA VAL A 47 5.69 53.40 11.56
C VAL A 47 6.28 53.36 12.96
N GLY A 48 5.49 53.76 13.97
CA GLY A 48 5.84 53.61 15.39
C GLY A 48 5.81 52.15 15.80
N ASP A 49 6.25 51.90 17.03
CA ASP A 49 6.27 50.57 17.66
C ASP A 49 4.88 49.93 17.77
N THR A 50 3.80 50.73 17.63
CA THR A 50 2.41 50.27 17.73
C THR A 50 1.60 50.68 16.49
N ILE A 51 0.93 49.68 15.88
CA ILE A 51 0.09 49.89 14.68
C ILE A 51 -1.29 49.25 14.83
N PRO A 52 -2.31 49.77 14.10
CA PRO A 52 -3.61 49.13 14.01
C PRO A 52 -3.48 47.75 13.30
N ILE A 53 -4.10 46.73 13.88
CA ILE A 53 -4.04 45.35 13.37
C ILE A 53 -5.38 44.93 12.75
N LEU A 54 -5.35 44.53 11.47
CA LEU A 54 -6.48 43.95 10.76
C LEU A 54 -6.38 42.45 10.72
N PRO A 55 -7.24 41.70 11.41
CA PRO A 55 -7.27 40.22 11.33
C PRO A 55 -7.96 39.74 10.07
N LEU A 56 -7.31 38.89 9.29
CA LEU A 56 -7.87 38.25 8.09
C LEU A 56 -8.34 36.81 8.40
N ARG A 57 -9.45 36.43 7.79
CA ARG A 57 -9.96 35.04 7.82
C ARG A 57 -9.49 34.30 6.60
N ASN A 58 -8.77 33.18 6.78
CA ASN A 58 -8.32 32.28 5.73
C ASN A 58 -7.53 32.93 4.57
N MET A 59 -6.96 34.09 4.80
CA MET A 59 -6.19 34.84 3.80
C MET A 59 -4.86 35.29 4.39
N VAL A 60 -3.78 35.14 3.62
CA VAL A 60 -2.43 35.59 4.01
C VAL A 60 -1.94 36.59 2.99
N LEU A 61 -1.64 37.80 3.45
CA LEU A 61 -1.03 38.85 2.63
C LEU A 61 0.48 38.67 2.57
N PHE A 62 1.06 38.88 1.40
CA PHE A 62 2.51 38.82 1.20
C PHE A 62 3.06 40.20 0.82
N PRO A 63 4.35 40.52 1.16
CA PRO A 63 4.99 41.76 0.77
C PRO A 63 4.99 41.94 -0.77
N GLY A 64 4.68 43.15 -1.22
CA GLY A 64 4.59 43.51 -2.64
C GLY A 64 3.29 43.13 -3.35
N VAL A 65 2.49 42.24 -2.77
CA VAL A 65 1.25 41.75 -3.38
C VAL A 65 0.06 42.66 -3.00
N ALA A 66 -0.77 42.99 -3.98
CA ALA A 66 -2.04 43.71 -3.75
C ALA A 66 -3.20 42.71 -3.76
N MET A 67 -4.02 42.74 -2.71
CA MET A 67 -5.09 41.77 -2.49
C MET A 67 -6.40 42.45 -2.13
N PRO A 68 -7.54 42.11 -2.76
CA PRO A 68 -8.84 42.57 -2.33
C PRO A 68 -9.28 41.76 -1.10
N VAL A 69 -9.74 42.47 -0.07
CA VAL A 69 -10.21 41.88 1.19
C VAL A 69 -11.60 42.42 1.50
N ILE A 70 -12.55 41.52 1.74
CA ILE A 70 -13.90 41.87 2.13
C ILE A 70 -13.94 42.12 3.65
N ILE A 71 -14.39 43.29 4.03
CA ILE A 71 -14.49 43.72 5.45
C ILE A 71 -15.95 43.63 5.91
N GLY A 72 -16.22 42.75 6.85
CA GLY A 72 -17.56 42.54 7.42
C GLY A 72 -17.69 42.96 8.91
N ARG A 73 -16.56 42.99 9.65
CA ARG A 73 -16.59 43.27 11.10
C ARG A 73 -16.68 44.76 11.41
N PRO A 74 -17.51 45.17 12.38
CA PRO A 74 -17.62 46.57 12.76
C PRO A 74 -16.31 47.20 13.23
N LYS A 75 -15.47 46.47 13.99
CA LYS A 75 -14.15 46.92 14.45
C LYS A 75 -13.17 47.12 13.28
N SER A 76 -13.14 46.17 12.33
CA SER A 76 -12.31 46.25 11.12
C SER A 76 -12.74 47.41 10.20
N MET A 77 -14.06 47.66 10.09
CA MET A 77 -14.57 48.80 9.35
C MET A 77 -14.16 50.15 9.96
N ARG A 78 -14.19 50.27 11.30
CA ARG A 78 -13.70 51.46 11.99
C ARG A 78 -12.20 51.68 11.75
N LEU A 79 -11.42 50.61 11.86
CA LEU A 79 -9.98 50.64 11.61
C LEU A 79 -9.71 51.18 10.20
N ILE A 80 -10.34 50.62 9.15
CA ILE A 80 -10.13 51.03 7.76
C ILE A 80 -10.53 52.49 7.55
N LYS A 81 -11.67 52.94 8.06
CA LYS A 81 -12.11 54.30 7.93
C LYS A 81 -11.11 55.29 8.54
N GLU A 82 -10.61 54.98 9.73
CA GLU A 82 -9.65 55.83 10.40
C GLU A 82 -8.27 55.80 9.73
N ALA A 83 -7.78 54.63 9.31
CA ALA A 83 -6.52 54.46 8.61
C ALA A 83 -6.51 55.23 7.27
N VAL A 84 -7.62 55.18 6.51
CA VAL A 84 -7.75 55.95 5.25
C VAL A 84 -7.77 57.45 5.54
N HIS A 85 -8.48 57.90 6.57
CA HIS A 85 -8.54 59.32 6.92
C HIS A 85 -7.15 59.85 7.35
N LYS A 86 -6.41 59.07 8.17
CA LYS A 86 -5.05 59.43 8.66
C LYS A 86 -3.93 59.11 7.66
N LYS A 87 -4.23 58.44 6.56
CA LYS A 87 -3.23 57.91 5.61
C LYS A 87 -2.12 57.11 6.33
N SER A 88 -2.53 56.31 7.31
CA SER A 88 -1.61 55.48 8.11
C SER A 88 -1.53 54.06 7.58
N LEU A 89 -0.36 53.44 7.74
CA LEU A 89 -0.17 52.01 7.42
C LEU A 89 -0.88 51.17 8.52
N ILE A 90 -1.28 49.97 8.14
CA ILE A 90 -1.94 49.01 9.04
C ILE A 90 -1.14 47.69 9.06
N GLY A 91 -1.21 46.96 10.17
CA GLY A 91 -0.72 45.58 10.26
C GLY A 91 -1.82 44.59 9.87
N VAL A 92 -1.50 43.66 9.04
CA VAL A 92 -2.41 42.60 8.57
C VAL A 92 -1.93 41.27 9.07
N VAL A 93 -2.77 40.54 9.78
CA VAL A 93 -2.41 39.23 10.37
C VAL A 93 -3.52 38.21 10.09
N CYS A 94 -3.14 36.97 9.74
CA CYS A 94 -4.11 35.91 9.54
C CYS A 94 -4.56 35.31 10.87
N GLN A 95 -5.83 34.93 10.97
CA GLN A 95 -6.36 34.16 12.10
C GLN A 95 -6.05 32.67 11.93
N LYS A 96 -5.88 31.96 13.05
CA LYS A 96 -5.68 30.51 13.06
C LYS A 96 -6.99 29.77 12.75
N GLU A 97 -8.10 30.22 13.34
CA GLU A 97 -9.43 29.63 13.13
C GLU A 97 -10.38 30.65 12.50
N MET A 98 -11.24 30.20 11.57
CA MET A 98 -12.13 31.07 10.82
C MET A 98 -13.32 31.60 11.62
N ASP A 99 -13.78 30.82 12.61
CA ASP A 99 -15.04 31.04 13.31
C ASP A 99 -14.95 32.08 14.46
N THR A 100 -13.72 32.43 14.86
CA THR A 100 -13.52 33.41 15.94
C THR A 100 -13.92 34.81 15.49
N GLU A 101 -14.94 35.42 16.12
CA GLU A 101 -15.44 36.77 15.78
C GLU A 101 -14.52 37.89 16.33
N ASP A 102 -14.12 37.81 17.59
CA ASP A 102 -13.21 38.75 18.25
C ASP A 102 -11.91 38.04 18.64
N PRO A 103 -10.91 37.98 17.73
CA PRO A 103 -9.67 37.25 17.99
C PRO A 103 -8.79 37.95 19.01
N VAL A 104 -8.23 37.14 19.93
CA VAL A 104 -7.17 37.55 20.87
C VAL A 104 -5.82 37.18 20.30
N LEU A 105 -4.71 37.52 21.00
CA LEU A 105 -3.36 37.29 20.53
C LEU A 105 -3.09 35.79 20.20
N GLU A 106 -3.66 34.89 20.97
CA GLU A 106 -3.51 33.43 20.79
C GLU A 106 -4.18 32.91 19.51
N ASP A 107 -5.23 33.59 19.05
CA ASP A 107 -6.00 33.26 17.86
C ASP A 107 -5.35 33.78 16.57
N LEU A 108 -4.33 34.61 16.69
CA LEU A 108 -3.61 35.22 15.58
C LEU A 108 -2.28 34.53 15.33
N TYR A 109 -1.82 34.55 14.10
CA TYR A 109 -0.42 34.19 13.81
C TYR A 109 0.49 35.34 14.24
N THR A 110 1.67 35.01 14.71
CA THR A 110 2.65 36.00 15.20
C THR A 110 3.25 36.84 14.09
N THR A 111 3.34 36.30 12.87
CA THR A 111 3.93 37.03 11.72
C THR A 111 2.83 37.56 10.82
N GLY A 112 2.87 38.86 10.58
CA GLY A 112 1.97 39.57 9.69
C GLY A 112 2.72 40.43 8.67
N VAL A 113 1.96 41.24 7.91
CA VAL A 113 2.51 42.13 6.89
C VAL A 113 1.95 43.53 7.10
N ILE A 114 2.84 44.53 7.12
CA ILE A 114 2.46 45.94 7.09
C ILE A 114 1.89 46.26 5.73
N ALA A 115 0.70 46.83 5.66
CA ALA A 115 0.00 47.06 4.42
C ALA A 115 -0.42 48.53 4.28
N ASP A 116 -0.46 48.97 3.05
CA ASP A 116 -1.07 50.25 2.63
C ASP A 116 -2.47 49.99 2.06
N ILE A 117 -3.38 50.95 2.29
CA ILE A 117 -4.75 50.89 1.76
C ILE A 117 -4.75 51.61 0.41
N VAL A 118 -4.74 50.82 -0.68
CA VAL A 118 -4.72 51.39 -2.05
C VAL A 118 -6.07 51.94 -2.45
N ARG A 119 -7.14 51.21 -2.14
CA ARG A 119 -8.52 51.61 -2.53
C ARG A 119 -9.56 50.97 -1.65
N VAL A 120 -10.64 51.69 -1.41
CA VAL A 120 -11.85 51.17 -0.74
C VAL A 120 -12.98 51.20 -1.75
N LEU A 121 -13.69 50.07 -1.91
CA LEU A 121 -14.82 49.88 -2.81
C LEU A 121 -16.05 49.49 -1.99
N GLU A 122 -17.10 50.26 -2.10
CA GLU A 122 -18.41 49.91 -1.53
C GLU A 122 -19.19 49.15 -2.62
N MET A 123 -19.55 47.92 -2.32
CA MET A 123 -20.29 47.06 -3.23
C MET A 123 -21.80 47.31 -3.14
N PRO A 124 -22.58 47.00 -4.22
CA PRO A 124 -24.03 47.20 -4.23
C PRO A 124 -24.79 46.40 -3.18
N ASP A 125 -24.23 45.31 -2.66
CA ASP A 125 -24.75 44.45 -1.59
C ASP A 125 -24.53 45.03 -0.17
N GLY A 126 -23.85 46.18 -0.08
CA GLY A 126 -23.51 46.84 1.20
C GLY A 126 -22.21 46.32 1.83
N SER A 127 -21.51 45.35 1.21
CA SER A 127 -20.21 44.91 1.65
C SER A 127 -19.09 45.90 1.24
N THR A 128 -18.04 46.02 2.03
CA THR A 128 -16.91 46.90 1.75
C THR A 128 -15.68 46.05 1.40
N THR A 129 -15.22 46.20 0.18
CA THR A 129 -13.97 45.54 -0.26
C THR A 129 -12.82 46.56 -0.22
N VAL A 130 -11.74 46.18 0.42
CA VAL A 130 -10.54 47.02 0.54
C VAL A 130 -9.37 46.37 -0.20
N ILE A 131 -8.71 47.11 -1.07
CA ILE A 131 -7.50 46.65 -1.75
C ILE A 131 -6.32 47.02 -0.87
N LEU A 132 -5.65 45.99 -0.34
CA LEU A 132 -4.49 46.13 0.53
C LEU A 132 -3.21 45.77 -0.26
N GLN A 133 -2.16 46.59 -0.17
CA GLN A 133 -0.85 46.30 -0.70
C GLN A 133 0.13 46.03 0.42
N GLY A 134 0.68 44.80 0.48
CA GLY A 134 1.69 44.42 1.45
C GLY A 134 3.00 45.17 1.26
N LYS A 135 3.65 45.58 2.34
CA LYS A 135 4.96 46.31 2.33
C LYS A 135 6.08 45.44 2.90
N LYS A 136 6.15 45.27 4.19
CA LYS A 136 7.16 44.43 4.89
C LYS A 136 6.50 43.51 5.90
N ARG A 137 7.21 42.42 6.23
CA ARG A 137 6.81 41.51 7.30
C ARG A 137 7.08 42.15 8.66
N PHE A 138 6.27 41.76 9.64
CA PHE A 138 6.49 42.12 11.04
C PHE A 138 6.14 40.95 11.95
N GLU A 139 6.66 40.98 13.14
CA GLU A 139 6.29 40.11 14.24
C GLU A 139 5.41 40.86 15.22
N LEU A 140 4.25 40.30 15.56
CA LEU A 140 3.32 40.84 16.55
C LEU A 140 3.71 40.34 17.94
N ASN A 141 4.23 41.24 18.77
CA ASN A 141 4.71 40.88 20.11
C ASN A 141 3.57 40.87 21.14
N GLU A 142 2.72 41.89 21.17
CA GLU A 142 1.59 42.00 22.10
C GLU A 142 0.46 42.86 21.50
N LEU A 143 -0.78 42.60 21.90
CA LEU A 143 -1.90 43.47 21.61
C LEU A 143 -1.99 44.52 22.71
N THR A 144 -1.94 45.78 22.32
CA THR A 144 -2.01 46.92 23.29
C THR A 144 -3.41 47.42 23.54
N GLU A 145 -4.29 47.39 22.52
CA GLU A 145 -5.68 47.80 22.61
C GLU A 145 -6.57 46.87 21.78
N THR A 146 -7.80 46.66 22.28
CA THR A 146 -8.80 45.78 21.59
C THR A 146 -10.06 46.55 21.22
N ASP A 147 -10.23 47.78 21.68
CA ASP A 147 -11.33 48.68 21.36
C ASP A 147 -10.76 50.12 21.15
N PRO A 148 -11.13 50.85 20.10
CA PRO A 148 -12.20 50.63 19.11
C PRO A 148 -11.85 49.63 18.02
N TYR A 149 -10.59 49.22 17.85
CA TYR A 149 -10.07 48.19 16.98
C TYR A 149 -8.78 47.63 17.57
N LEU A 150 -8.30 46.51 17.02
CA LEU A 150 -7.07 45.89 17.50
C LEU A 150 -5.86 46.77 17.17
N SER A 151 -5.01 47.01 18.17
CA SER A 151 -3.71 47.67 18.02
C SER A 151 -2.65 46.80 18.68
N GLY A 152 -1.48 46.71 18.11
CA GLY A 152 -0.43 45.86 18.63
C GLY A 152 0.96 46.44 18.45
N LYS A 153 1.85 46.03 19.36
CA LYS A 153 3.27 46.33 19.27
C LYS A 153 3.97 45.37 18.34
N ILE A 154 4.71 45.91 17.41
CA ILE A 154 5.30 45.14 16.33
C ILE A 154 6.82 45.31 16.26
N THR A 155 7.50 44.28 15.72
CA THR A 155 8.91 44.35 15.30
C THR A 155 8.97 44.07 13.80
N VAL A 156 9.55 44.99 13.04
CA VAL A 156 9.69 44.84 11.59
C VAL A 156 10.74 43.79 11.27
N LEU A 157 10.39 42.84 10.41
CA LEU A 157 11.28 41.78 9.96
C LEU A 157 11.84 42.08 8.57
N GLU A 158 13.11 41.80 8.35
CA GLU A 158 13.76 41.94 7.05
C GLU A 158 13.87 40.59 6.34
N ASP A 159 13.73 40.62 5.02
CA ASP A 159 13.95 39.44 4.16
C ASP A 159 15.41 39.42 3.70
N THR A 160 16.07 38.28 3.90
CA THR A 160 17.44 38.06 3.40
C THR A 160 17.37 37.70 1.91
N LYS A 161 17.99 38.51 1.06
CA LYS A 161 18.07 38.28 -0.38
C LYS A 161 19.37 37.54 -0.72
N PRO A 162 19.36 36.52 -1.60
CA PRO A 162 20.58 35.86 -2.08
C PRO A 162 21.38 36.81 -2.99
N ASP A 163 22.67 36.49 -3.16
CA ASP A 163 23.58 37.26 -4.02
C ASP A 163 23.08 37.27 -5.48
N LYS A 164 23.23 38.43 -6.16
CA LYS A 164 22.81 38.64 -7.58
C LYS A 164 23.50 37.69 -8.58
N THR A 165 24.49 36.93 -8.16
CA THR A 165 25.29 36.00 -9.01
C THR A 165 24.90 34.53 -8.79
N ASP A 166 23.90 34.22 -7.95
CA ASP A 166 23.50 32.86 -7.65
C ASP A 166 22.67 32.26 -8.81
N ARG A 167 23.34 31.50 -9.69
CA ARG A 167 22.72 30.83 -10.86
C ARG A 167 21.68 29.79 -10.48
N GLU A 168 21.85 29.16 -9.32
CA GLU A 168 20.89 28.17 -8.82
C GLU A 168 19.56 28.83 -8.46
N PHE A 169 19.66 29.99 -7.82
CA PHE A 169 18.49 30.78 -7.48
C PHE A 169 17.78 31.37 -8.71
N GLU A 170 18.50 31.81 -9.73
CA GLU A 170 17.90 32.24 -11.01
C GLU A 170 17.13 31.10 -11.70
N ALA A 171 17.68 29.87 -11.72
CA ALA A 171 17.02 28.71 -12.27
C ALA A 171 15.76 28.33 -11.45
N LEU A 172 15.84 28.43 -10.12
CA LEU A 172 14.71 28.20 -9.20
C LEU A 172 13.57 29.18 -9.49
N ILE A 173 13.86 30.47 -9.64
CA ILE A 173 12.85 31.50 -9.94
C ILE A 173 12.22 31.27 -11.34
N SER A 174 13.02 30.88 -12.32
CA SER A 174 12.48 30.53 -13.64
C SER A 174 11.50 29.36 -13.57
N THR A 175 11.84 28.33 -12.81
CA THR A 175 10.96 27.16 -12.62
C THR A 175 9.67 27.53 -11.88
N ILE A 176 9.76 28.39 -10.85
CA ILE A 176 8.59 28.89 -10.12
C ILE A 176 7.66 29.67 -11.06
N LYS A 177 8.21 30.58 -11.91
CA LYS A 177 7.42 31.32 -12.89
C LYS A 177 6.66 30.39 -13.83
N ASP A 178 7.34 29.40 -14.40
CA ASP A 178 6.76 28.44 -15.33
C ASP A 178 5.65 27.59 -14.69
N LEU A 179 5.88 27.09 -13.47
CA LEU A 179 4.88 26.32 -12.74
C LEU A 179 3.68 27.18 -12.30
N THR A 180 3.92 28.41 -11.85
CA THR A 180 2.84 29.33 -11.49
C THR A 180 1.94 29.64 -12.69
N ILE A 181 2.54 29.87 -13.87
CA ILE A 181 1.78 30.10 -15.12
C ILE A 181 0.98 28.84 -15.51
N LYS A 182 1.59 27.66 -15.45
CA LYS A 182 0.91 26.39 -15.73
C LYS A 182 -0.27 26.15 -14.80
N MET A 183 -0.08 26.42 -13.51
CA MET A 183 -1.11 26.24 -12.49
C MET A 183 -2.29 27.21 -12.68
N LEU A 184 -2.02 28.47 -12.98
CA LEU A 184 -3.05 29.45 -13.33
C LEU A 184 -3.82 29.04 -14.58
N GLY A 185 -3.12 28.52 -15.62
CA GLY A 185 -3.74 28.04 -16.85
C GLY A 185 -4.56 26.76 -16.71
N ALA A 186 -4.31 25.98 -15.66
CA ALA A 186 -5.08 24.75 -15.41
C ALA A 186 -6.41 24.98 -14.65
N VAL A 187 -6.57 26.13 -14.00
CA VAL A 187 -7.77 26.49 -13.23
C VAL A 187 -8.72 27.40 -14.02
N ALA A 188 -8.20 28.34 -14.80
CA ALA A 188 -8.97 29.23 -15.67
C ALA A 188 -8.08 29.72 -16.80
N GLU A 189 -8.63 30.17 -17.94
CA GLU A 189 -7.85 30.84 -18.97
C GLU A 189 -7.30 32.18 -18.42
N PRO A 190 -6.02 32.27 -18.04
CA PRO A 190 -5.48 33.48 -17.44
C PRO A 190 -5.36 34.57 -18.52
N PRO A 191 -5.62 35.84 -18.18
CA PRO A 191 -5.42 36.97 -19.09
C PRO A 191 -3.97 36.98 -19.63
N ARG A 192 -3.81 37.19 -20.92
CA ARG A 192 -2.48 37.22 -21.57
C ARG A 192 -1.51 38.21 -20.92
N ASP A 193 -2.06 39.32 -20.44
CA ASP A 193 -1.30 40.38 -19.77
C ASP A 193 -0.72 39.89 -18.42
N LEU A 194 -1.45 39.03 -17.70
CA LEU A 194 -0.97 38.43 -16.45
C LEU A 194 0.22 37.50 -16.70
N ILE A 195 0.12 36.63 -17.71
CA ILE A 195 1.22 35.73 -18.10
C ILE A 195 2.46 36.54 -18.51
N PHE A 196 2.26 37.59 -19.29
CA PHE A 196 3.35 38.47 -19.74
C PHE A 196 4.01 39.20 -18.58
N SER A 197 3.25 39.73 -17.64
CA SER A 197 3.76 40.37 -16.43
C SER A 197 4.56 39.44 -15.52
N ILE A 198 4.07 38.22 -15.23
CA ILE A 198 4.81 37.24 -14.42
C ILE A 198 6.13 36.87 -15.10
N LYS A 199 6.10 36.64 -16.42
CA LYS A 199 7.27 36.21 -17.20
C LYS A 199 8.38 37.26 -17.22
N ASN A 200 7.98 38.51 -17.38
CA ASN A 200 8.91 39.64 -17.59
C ASN A 200 9.24 40.40 -16.29
N ASN A 201 8.57 40.11 -15.18
CA ASN A 201 8.89 40.76 -13.93
C ASN A 201 10.31 40.39 -13.46
N LYS A 202 11.12 41.43 -13.20
CA LYS A 202 12.50 41.28 -12.75
C LYS A 202 12.64 41.31 -11.20
N ASN A 203 11.61 41.76 -10.49
CA ASN A 203 11.63 41.79 -9.03
C ASN A 203 11.36 40.38 -8.48
N VAL A 204 12.44 39.73 -8.03
CA VAL A 204 12.40 38.33 -7.57
C VAL A 204 11.55 38.15 -6.30
N LEU A 205 11.62 39.12 -5.37
CA LEU A 205 10.81 39.12 -4.15
C LEU A 205 9.33 39.15 -4.47
N TYR A 206 8.94 40.01 -5.42
CA TYR A 206 7.56 40.09 -5.89
C TYR A 206 7.10 38.74 -6.51
N VAL A 207 7.91 38.16 -7.40
CA VAL A 207 7.56 36.88 -8.07
C VAL A 207 7.34 35.76 -7.07
N VAL A 208 8.23 35.60 -6.09
CA VAL A 208 8.08 34.58 -5.06
C VAL A 208 6.82 34.82 -4.20
N ASN A 209 6.62 36.02 -3.72
CA ASN A 209 5.50 36.38 -2.86
C ASN A 209 4.15 36.31 -3.61
N PHE A 210 4.12 36.73 -4.89
CA PHE A 210 2.97 36.57 -5.74
C PHE A 210 2.60 35.09 -5.95
N SER A 211 3.59 34.25 -6.21
CA SER A 211 3.37 32.82 -6.33
C SER A 211 2.89 32.19 -5.01
N CYS A 212 3.46 32.59 -3.85
CA CYS A 212 2.99 32.13 -2.53
C CYS A 212 1.53 32.50 -2.27
N SER A 213 1.10 33.70 -2.69
CA SER A 213 -0.27 34.15 -2.52
C SER A 213 -1.27 33.32 -3.34
N ASN A 214 -0.85 32.87 -4.54
CA ASN A 214 -1.72 32.19 -5.51
C ASN A 214 -1.73 30.66 -5.43
N ILE A 215 -1.05 30.05 -4.48
CA ILE A 215 -1.10 28.59 -4.27
C ILE A 215 -2.50 28.21 -3.78
N PRO A 216 -3.15 27.16 -4.34
CA PRO A 216 -4.43 26.64 -3.86
C PRO A 216 -4.27 25.80 -2.58
N SER A 217 -3.49 26.28 -1.63
CA SER A 217 -3.28 25.64 -0.33
C SER A 217 -3.88 26.47 0.80
N GLY A 218 -4.11 25.84 1.95
CA GLY A 218 -4.72 26.48 3.12
C GLY A 218 -3.87 27.61 3.70
N SER A 219 -4.51 28.48 4.49
CA SER A 219 -3.87 29.62 5.16
C SER A 219 -2.66 29.22 6.03
N ALA A 220 -2.70 28.03 6.66
CA ALA A 220 -1.60 27.54 7.49
C ALA A 220 -0.30 27.31 6.69
N GLU A 221 -0.37 26.70 5.49
CA GLU A 221 0.80 26.52 4.63
C GLU A 221 1.34 27.84 4.08
N LYS A 222 0.43 28.75 3.69
CA LYS A 222 0.80 30.11 3.27
C LYS A 222 1.49 30.88 4.40
N GLN A 223 1.01 30.72 5.63
CA GLN A 223 1.62 31.35 6.79
C GLN A 223 3.01 30.78 7.10
N GLN A 224 3.23 29.47 6.89
CA GLN A 224 4.56 28.86 6.99
C GLN A 224 5.55 29.46 5.97
N LEU A 225 5.10 29.72 4.75
CA LEU A 225 5.91 30.40 3.74
C LEU A 225 6.22 31.85 4.14
N LEU A 226 5.27 32.57 4.74
CA LEU A 226 5.46 33.95 5.20
C LEU A 226 6.47 34.03 6.37
N LEU A 227 6.54 32.98 7.24
CA LEU A 227 7.50 32.89 8.34
C LEU A 227 8.96 32.85 7.89
N ILE A 228 9.25 32.23 6.73
CA ILE A 228 10.62 32.06 6.23
C ILE A 228 11.19 33.40 5.80
N GLY A 229 12.24 33.84 6.49
CA GLY A 229 12.93 35.13 6.22
C GLY A 229 13.92 35.07 5.06
N ASP A 230 14.53 33.94 4.81
CA ASP A 230 15.42 33.72 3.70
C ASP A 230 14.63 33.49 2.39
N LEU A 231 14.85 34.35 1.39
CA LEU A 231 14.13 34.30 0.13
C LEU A 231 14.44 33.03 -0.68
N LYS A 232 15.65 32.52 -0.58
CA LYS A 232 16.06 31.29 -1.27
C LYS A 232 15.37 30.07 -0.67
N GLU A 233 15.34 29.97 0.65
CA GLU A 233 14.65 28.90 1.37
C GLU A 233 13.12 28.95 1.13
N ARG A 234 12.53 30.16 1.19
CA ARG A 234 11.12 30.38 0.86
C ARG A 234 10.79 29.90 -0.56
N ALA A 235 11.65 30.20 -1.52
CA ALA A 235 11.49 29.80 -2.93
C ALA A 235 11.59 28.27 -3.09
N TYR A 236 12.48 27.57 -2.41
CA TYR A 236 12.55 26.12 -2.41
C TYR A 236 11.30 25.46 -1.82
N ARG A 237 10.83 25.98 -0.70
CA ARG A 237 9.62 25.48 -0.06
C ARG A 237 8.40 25.72 -0.94
N LEU A 238 8.33 26.88 -1.56
CA LEU A 238 7.31 27.23 -2.53
C LEU A 238 7.31 26.27 -3.72
N LEU A 239 8.46 25.98 -4.31
CA LEU A 239 8.59 25.06 -5.46
C LEU A 239 8.07 23.66 -5.11
N PHE A 240 8.39 23.18 -3.90
CA PHE A 240 7.89 21.88 -3.43
C PHE A 240 6.35 21.83 -3.38
N ILE A 241 5.74 22.88 -2.81
CA ILE A 241 4.27 22.98 -2.71
C ILE A 241 3.65 23.14 -4.11
N LEU A 242 4.21 23.99 -4.97
CA LEU A 242 3.73 24.19 -6.34
C LEU A 242 3.73 22.90 -7.16
N ASN A 243 4.78 22.09 -7.05
CA ASN A 243 4.84 20.80 -7.75
C ASN A 243 3.76 19.84 -7.26
N ARG A 244 3.54 19.76 -5.94
CA ARG A 244 2.49 18.92 -5.35
C ARG A 244 1.11 19.34 -5.84
N GLU A 245 0.81 20.62 -5.75
CA GLU A 245 -0.50 21.15 -6.14
C GLU A 245 -0.73 21.05 -7.65
N TYR A 246 0.30 21.29 -8.47
CA TYR A 246 0.21 21.12 -9.92
C TYR A 246 -0.14 19.68 -10.32
N GLN A 247 0.51 18.68 -9.71
CA GLN A 247 0.19 17.28 -9.96
C GLN A 247 -1.25 16.92 -9.58
N LEU A 248 -1.77 17.49 -8.48
CA LEU A 248 -3.16 17.28 -8.07
C LEU A 248 -4.15 17.91 -9.06
N VAL A 249 -3.85 19.10 -9.56
CA VAL A 249 -4.69 19.80 -10.55
C VAL A 249 -4.67 19.05 -11.89
N GLU A 250 -3.51 18.59 -12.34
CA GLU A 250 -3.36 17.79 -13.58
C GLU A 250 -4.14 16.47 -13.49
N LEU A 251 -4.08 15.81 -12.34
CA LEU A 251 -4.85 14.60 -12.08
C LEU A 251 -6.36 14.86 -12.11
N LYS A 252 -6.82 15.94 -11.46
CA LYS A 252 -8.24 16.34 -11.49
C LYS A 252 -8.71 16.65 -12.90
N ALA A 253 -7.91 17.38 -13.67
CA ALA A 253 -8.21 17.71 -15.06
C ALA A 253 -8.29 16.46 -15.94
N SER A 254 -7.39 15.50 -15.77
CA SER A 254 -7.41 14.23 -16.49
C SER A 254 -8.64 13.36 -16.16
N ILE A 255 -9.07 13.37 -14.90
CA ILE A 255 -10.30 12.69 -14.47
C ILE A 255 -11.54 13.38 -15.08
N GLN A 256 -11.59 14.71 -15.05
CA GLN A 256 -12.70 15.47 -15.64
C GLN A 256 -12.79 15.28 -17.16
N MET A 257 -11.66 15.25 -17.88
CA MET A 257 -11.64 14.96 -19.33
C MET A 257 -12.21 13.57 -19.63
N LYS A 258 -11.76 12.54 -18.88
CA LYS A 258 -12.30 11.18 -19.03
C LYS A 258 -13.79 11.14 -18.73
N THR A 259 -14.23 11.78 -17.66
CA THR A 259 -15.65 11.83 -17.30
C THR A 259 -16.46 12.57 -18.37
N HIS A 260 -15.91 13.61 -18.98
CA HIS A 260 -16.58 14.37 -20.05
C HIS A 260 -16.63 13.57 -21.37
N GLU A 261 -15.57 12.80 -21.70
CA GLU A 261 -15.58 11.87 -22.84
C GLU A 261 -16.62 10.76 -22.63
N ASP A 262 -16.66 10.16 -21.42
CA ASP A 262 -17.64 9.13 -21.07
C ASP A 262 -19.09 9.67 -21.12
N ILE A 263 -19.32 10.89 -20.60
CA ILE A 263 -20.63 11.54 -20.64
C ILE A 263 -21.03 11.87 -22.09
N ASN A 264 -20.12 12.40 -22.91
CA ASN A 264 -20.38 12.68 -24.32
C ASN A 264 -20.67 11.42 -25.12
N GLN A 265 -19.95 10.33 -24.83
CA GLN A 265 -20.21 9.03 -25.44
C GLN A 265 -21.56 8.46 -25.00
N GLN A 266 -21.92 8.57 -23.72
CA GLN A 266 -23.24 8.19 -23.20
C GLN A 266 -24.36 9.06 -23.79
N GLN A 267 -24.15 10.39 -23.91
CA GLN A 267 -25.13 11.28 -24.53
C GLN A 267 -25.30 10.96 -26.02
N LYS A 268 -24.22 10.65 -26.74
CA LYS A 268 -24.27 10.25 -28.16
C LYS A 268 -24.98 8.90 -28.34
N GLU A 269 -24.69 7.94 -27.46
CA GLU A 269 -25.41 6.64 -27.43
C GLU A 269 -26.87 6.84 -27.07
N TYR A 270 -27.19 7.69 -26.10
CA TYR A 270 -28.55 8.04 -25.72
C TYR A 270 -29.30 8.72 -26.88
N PHE A 271 -28.65 9.64 -27.60
CA PHE A 271 -29.27 10.31 -28.75
C PHE A 271 -29.49 9.33 -29.90
N LEU A 272 -28.52 8.45 -30.17
CA LEU A 272 -28.65 7.39 -31.15
C LEU A 272 -29.75 6.39 -30.75
N GLN A 273 -29.84 6.03 -29.49
CA GLN A 273 -30.92 5.20 -28.97
C GLN A 273 -32.29 5.86 -29.07
N GLN A 274 -32.39 7.17 -28.82
CA GLN A 274 -33.61 7.93 -29.02
C GLN A 274 -34.02 7.96 -30.51
N GLN A 275 -33.07 8.19 -31.42
CA GLN A 275 -33.36 8.12 -32.87
C GLN A 275 -33.79 6.72 -33.29
N ILE A 276 -33.10 5.66 -32.81
CA ILE A 276 -33.51 4.29 -33.05
C ILE A 276 -34.91 4.04 -32.50
N LYS A 277 -35.24 4.56 -31.31
CA LYS A 277 -36.56 4.43 -30.69
C LYS A 277 -37.63 5.11 -31.50
N THR A 278 -37.40 6.35 -31.99
CA THR A 278 -38.34 7.08 -32.85
C THR A 278 -38.56 6.35 -34.17
N ILE A 279 -37.48 5.85 -34.80
CA ILE A 279 -37.57 5.06 -36.04
C ILE A 279 -38.25 3.71 -35.79
N GLN A 280 -38.09 3.09 -34.64
CA GLN A 280 -38.75 1.83 -34.28
C GLN A 280 -40.22 2.04 -33.91
N GLU A 281 -40.58 3.15 -33.30
CA GLU A 281 -41.97 3.56 -33.05
C GLU A 281 -42.70 3.85 -34.39
N GLU A 282 -42.01 4.47 -35.37
CA GLU A 282 -42.53 4.68 -36.74
C GLU A 282 -42.61 3.40 -37.55
N LEU A 283 -41.78 2.40 -37.30
CA LEU A 283 -41.80 1.06 -37.94
C LEU A 283 -42.78 0.07 -37.26
N GLY A 284 -43.51 0.47 -36.22
CA GLY A 284 -44.57 -0.30 -35.57
C GLY A 284 -44.12 -1.45 -34.69
N GLY A 285 -42.84 -1.46 -34.23
CA GLY A 285 -42.34 -2.46 -33.30
C GLY A 285 -42.15 -1.92 -31.90
N ASN A 286 -42.92 -2.38 -30.94
CA ASN A 286 -42.76 -2.03 -29.52
C ASN A 286 -41.51 -2.72 -28.98
N ILE A 287 -40.37 -1.97 -28.80
CA ILE A 287 -39.07 -2.52 -28.36
C ILE A 287 -39.22 -3.33 -27.08
N ASN A 288 -40.10 -2.90 -26.20
CA ASN A 288 -40.38 -3.55 -24.94
C ASN A 288 -41.02 -4.93 -25.09
N GLU A 289 -41.92 -5.07 -26.07
CA GLU A 289 -42.51 -6.39 -26.39
C GLU A 289 -41.48 -7.36 -26.95
N LEU A 290 -40.52 -6.87 -27.74
CA LEU A 290 -39.42 -7.67 -28.25
C LEU A 290 -38.48 -8.10 -27.10
N GLU A 291 -38.11 -7.22 -26.19
CA GLU A 291 -37.28 -7.53 -25.01
C GLU A 291 -37.96 -8.55 -24.09
N ILE A 292 -39.26 -8.35 -23.82
CA ILE A 292 -40.05 -9.29 -23.02
C ILE A 292 -40.16 -10.65 -23.73
N LYS A 293 -40.32 -10.65 -25.03
CA LYS A 293 -40.35 -11.87 -25.84
C LYS A 293 -39.01 -12.61 -25.80
N GLU A 294 -37.90 -11.89 -25.95
CA GLU A 294 -36.57 -12.47 -25.81
C GLU A 294 -36.32 -13.06 -24.41
N LEU A 295 -36.75 -12.38 -23.36
CA LEU A 295 -36.64 -12.89 -22.00
C LEU A 295 -37.44 -14.17 -21.82
N ARG A 296 -38.66 -14.24 -22.40
CA ARG A 296 -39.54 -15.41 -22.38
C ARG A 296 -38.95 -16.57 -23.19
N GLU A 297 -38.35 -16.28 -24.35
CA GLU A 297 -37.64 -17.28 -25.16
C GLU A 297 -36.38 -17.83 -24.45
N LYS A 298 -35.58 -16.97 -23.82
CA LYS A 298 -34.44 -17.39 -23.00
C LYS A 298 -34.91 -18.25 -21.84
N ALA A 299 -35.99 -17.86 -21.18
CA ALA A 299 -36.60 -18.56 -20.06
C ALA A 299 -37.13 -19.98 -20.45
N SER A 300 -37.75 -20.12 -21.61
CA SER A 300 -38.28 -21.42 -22.08
C SER A 300 -37.16 -22.47 -22.31
N ARG A 301 -35.93 -22.03 -22.51
CA ARG A 301 -34.74 -22.88 -22.68
C ARG A 301 -34.11 -23.29 -21.36
N LYS A 302 -34.47 -22.65 -20.23
CA LYS A 302 -33.91 -22.92 -18.92
C LYS A 302 -34.54 -24.14 -18.23
N LYS A 303 -33.72 -24.91 -17.51
CA LYS A 303 -34.13 -26.06 -16.70
C LYS A 303 -34.20 -25.72 -15.23
N TRP A 304 -34.96 -24.68 -14.89
CA TRP A 304 -35.07 -24.22 -13.50
C TRP A 304 -36.12 -24.99 -12.68
N PRO A 305 -36.09 -24.91 -11.35
CA PRO A 305 -37.12 -25.43 -10.44
C PRO A 305 -38.49 -24.76 -10.68
N ALA A 306 -39.56 -25.45 -10.37
CA ALA A 306 -40.92 -24.94 -10.60
C ALA A 306 -41.18 -23.62 -9.83
N GLU A 307 -40.63 -23.49 -8.64
CA GLU A 307 -40.73 -22.29 -7.80
C GLU A 307 -40.10 -21.07 -8.49
N VAL A 308 -38.90 -21.24 -9.04
CA VAL A 308 -38.18 -20.17 -9.78
C VAL A 308 -38.97 -19.77 -11.03
N ALA A 309 -39.53 -20.74 -11.75
CA ALA A 309 -40.38 -20.46 -12.93
C ALA A 309 -41.60 -19.61 -12.55
N GLN A 310 -42.25 -19.92 -11.41
CA GLN A 310 -43.41 -19.15 -10.93
C GLN A 310 -42.99 -17.69 -10.54
N VAL A 311 -41.86 -17.55 -9.85
CA VAL A 311 -41.35 -16.22 -9.50
C VAL A 311 -40.98 -15.41 -10.75
N PHE A 312 -40.31 -16.04 -11.73
CA PHE A 312 -40.01 -15.42 -13.01
C PHE A 312 -41.26 -14.93 -13.73
N GLU A 313 -42.26 -15.79 -13.89
CA GLU A 313 -43.52 -15.42 -14.58
C GLU A 313 -44.27 -14.31 -13.82
N LYS A 314 -44.27 -14.31 -12.50
CA LYS A 314 -44.89 -13.26 -11.68
C LYS A 314 -44.15 -11.92 -11.89
N GLU A 315 -42.83 -11.93 -11.86
CA GLU A 315 -42.02 -10.71 -12.01
C GLU A 315 -42.02 -10.22 -13.48
N LEU A 316 -42.12 -11.10 -14.46
CA LEU A 316 -42.26 -10.74 -15.87
C LEU A 316 -43.61 -10.07 -16.12
N ARG A 317 -44.70 -10.58 -15.53
CA ARG A 317 -46.03 -9.91 -15.59
C ARG A 317 -46.07 -8.55 -14.91
N LYS A 318 -45.25 -8.31 -13.89
CA LYS A 318 -45.06 -6.96 -13.31
C LYS A 318 -44.35 -6.07 -14.31
N LEU A 319 -43.30 -6.54 -14.98
CA LEU A 319 -42.58 -5.80 -16.00
C LEU A 319 -43.46 -5.40 -17.16
N GLU A 320 -44.35 -6.27 -17.62
CA GLU A 320 -45.33 -6.02 -18.67
C GLU A 320 -46.31 -4.87 -18.32
N ARG A 321 -46.55 -4.63 -17.04
CA ARG A 321 -47.47 -3.59 -16.56
C ARG A 321 -46.81 -2.26 -16.27
N LEU A 322 -45.46 -2.23 -16.16
CA LEU A 322 -44.71 -1.04 -15.88
C LEU A 322 -44.52 -0.18 -17.13
N HIS A 323 -44.68 1.14 -16.98
CA HIS A 323 -44.40 2.07 -18.07
C HIS A 323 -42.88 2.13 -18.35
N PRO A 324 -42.47 1.99 -19.63
CA PRO A 324 -41.03 1.90 -19.98
C PRO A 324 -40.17 3.08 -19.55
N GLN A 325 -40.75 4.25 -19.37
CA GLN A 325 -40.04 5.45 -18.90
C GLN A 325 -39.97 5.55 -17.35
N SER A 326 -40.60 4.61 -16.65
CA SER A 326 -40.49 4.58 -15.17
C SER A 326 -39.10 4.11 -14.73
N PRO A 327 -38.47 4.74 -13.73
CA PRO A 327 -37.23 4.22 -13.12
C PRO A 327 -37.36 2.77 -12.66
N ASP A 328 -38.54 2.35 -12.21
CA ASP A 328 -38.84 1.00 -11.77
C ASP A 328 -38.74 -0.03 -12.89
N TYR A 329 -38.98 0.37 -14.16
CA TYR A 329 -38.88 -0.52 -15.32
C TYR A 329 -37.43 -1.05 -15.46
N SER A 330 -36.44 -0.19 -15.40
CA SER A 330 -35.03 -0.59 -15.53
C SER A 330 -34.60 -1.51 -14.40
N VAL A 331 -35.01 -1.24 -13.16
CA VAL A 331 -34.73 -2.09 -12.00
C VAL A 331 -35.39 -3.46 -12.14
N GLN A 332 -36.66 -3.48 -12.59
CA GLN A 332 -37.40 -4.72 -12.78
C GLN A 332 -36.82 -5.54 -13.93
N THR A 333 -36.47 -4.92 -15.06
CA THR A 333 -35.82 -5.57 -16.20
C THR A 333 -34.50 -6.21 -15.77
N GLN A 334 -33.64 -5.46 -15.05
CA GLN A 334 -32.37 -5.99 -14.52
C GLN A 334 -32.59 -7.18 -13.58
N TYR A 335 -33.61 -7.14 -12.74
CA TYR A 335 -33.95 -8.23 -11.84
C TYR A 335 -34.37 -9.51 -12.62
N VAL A 336 -35.27 -9.37 -13.58
CA VAL A 336 -35.74 -10.49 -14.41
C VAL A 336 -34.56 -11.06 -15.24
N GLN A 337 -33.71 -10.19 -15.79
CA GLN A 337 -32.49 -10.59 -16.50
C GLN A 337 -31.56 -11.38 -15.61
N ASN A 338 -31.35 -10.96 -14.36
CA ASN A 338 -30.49 -11.67 -13.41
C ASN A 338 -30.99 -13.08 -13.12
N ILE A 339 -32.32 -13.27 -12.98
CA ILE A 339 -32.91 -14.61 -12.81
C ILE A 339 -32.63 -15.49 -14.03
N VAL A 340 -32.88 -14.98 -15.26
CA VAL A 340 -32.67 -15.73 -16.50
C VAL A 340 -31.20 -16.05 -16.76
N ASN A 341 -30.31 -15.13 -16.41
CA ASN A 341 -28.87 -15.27 -16.66
C ASN A 341 -28.19 -16.28 -15.72
N LEU A 342 -28.83 -16.64 -14.60
CA LEU A 342 -28.30 -17.71 -13.75
C LEU A 342 -28.35 -19.05 -14.51
N PRO A 343 -27.29 -19.88 -14.38
CA PRO A 343 -27.22 -21.17 -15.07
C PRO A 343 -27.99 -22.28 -14.32
N TRP A 344 -29.30 -22.17 -14.23
CA TRP A 344 -30.14 -23.13 -13.51
C TRP A 344 -30.00 -24.56 -14.05
N ASN A 345 -29.48 -25.45 -13.21
CA ASN A 345 -29.24 -26.88 -13.56
C ASN A 345 -28.40 -27.08 -14.84
N GLU A 346 -27.59 -26.09 -15.20
CA GLU A 346 -26.64 -26.18 -16.31
C GLU A 346 -25.27 -26.63 -15.80
N TYR A 347 -24.92 -27.88 -15.98
CA TYR A 347 -23.69 -28.47 -15.47
C TYR A 347 -22.68 -28.73 -16.57
N SER A 348 -21.40 -28.40 -16.32
CA SER A 348 -20.28 -28.91 -17.12
C SER A 348 -20.06 -30.40 -16.84
N LYS A 349 -19.63 -31.16 -17.87
CA LYS A 349 -19.29 -32.58 -17.68
C LYS A 349 -18.00 -32.71 -16.93
N ASP A 350 -18.04 -33.33 -15.76
CA ASP A 350 -16.88 -33.53 -14.90
C ASP A 350 -15.94 -34.60 -15.45
N ASN A 351 -14.65 -34.34 -15.26
CA ASN A 351 -13.61 -35.30 -15.57
C ASN A 351 -12.85 -35.72 -14.28
N PHE A 352 -13.31 -36.81 -13.68
CA PHE A 352 -12.64 -37.39 -12.49
C PHE A 352 -11.54 -38.41 -12.83
N ASN A 353 -10.81 -38.20 -13.94
CA ASN A 353 -9.63 -38.99 -14.25
C ASN A 353 -8.42 -38.49 -13.44
N LEU A 354 -8.09 -39.23 -12.37
CA LEU A 354 -7.01 -38.89 -11.44
C LEU A 354 -5.66 -38.81 -12.14
N SER A 355 -5.37 -39.71 -13.10
CA SER A 355 -4.14 -39.65 -13.88
C SER A 355 -4.04 -38.40 -14.77
N HIS A 356 -5.18 -37.91 -15.29
CA HIS A 356 -5.21 -36.64 -16.01
C HIS A 356 -5.00 -35.48 -15.06
N ALA A 357 -5.67 -35.48 -13.90
CA ALA A 357 -5.51 -34.44 -12.88
C ALA A 357 -4.05 -34.33 -12.42
N GLN A 358 -3.39 -35.46 -12.15
CA GLN A 358 -1.97 -35.51 -11.79
C GLN A 358 -1.10 -34.86 -12.89
N LYS A 359 -1.33 -35.21 -14.16
CA LYS A 359 -0.56 -34.64 -15.28
C LYS A 359 -0.76 -33.13 -15.42
N VAL A 360 -1.97 -32.60 -15.21
CA VAL A 360 -2.23 -31.15 -15.23
C VAL A 360 -1.51 -30.46 -14.09
N LEU A 361 -1.61 -30.99 -12.87
CA LEU A 361 -0.92 -30.44 -11.70
C LEU A 361 0.61 -30.47 -11.88
N ASP A 362 1.17 -31.54 -12.46
CA ASP A 362 2.61 -31.66 -12.69
C ASP A 362 3.10 -30.75 -13.83
N ARG A 363 2.27 -30.52 -14.83
CA ARG A 363 2.55 -29.57 -15.91
C ARG A 363 2.61 -28.13 -15.40
N ASP A 364 1.68 -27.74 -14.53
CA ASP A 364 1.49 -26.34 -14.12
C ASP A 364 2.28 -25.97 -12.87
N HIS A 365 2.60 -26.94 -12.02
CA HIS A 365 3.26 -26.72 -10.71
C HIS A 365 4.46 -27.62 -10.54
N TYR A 366 5.62 -27.00 -10.38
CA TYR A 366 6.85 -27.74 -10.05
C TYR A 366 6.92 -27.98 -8.54
N GLY A 367 7.32 -29.18 -8.12
CA GLY A 367 7.35 -29.55 -6.70
C GLY A 367 5.95 -29.70 -6.09
N LEU A 368 5.81 -29.39 -4.80
CA LEU A 368 4.55 -29.45 -4.05
C LEU A 368 3.91 -30.86 -4.02
N GLU A 369 4.72 -31.92 -3.99
CA GLU A 369 4.24 -33.32 -4.10
C GLU A 369 3.16 -33.62 -3.06
N LYS A 370 3.37 -33.29 -1.77
CA LYS A 370 2.39 -33.50 -0.70
C LYS A 370 1.06 -32.80 -0.96
N VAL A 371 1.14 -31.54 -1.46
CA VAL A 371 -0.05 -30.75 -1.80
C VAL A 371 -0.81 -31.39 -2.95
N LYS A 372 -0.12 -31.83 -4.00
CA LYS A 372 -0.72 -32.51 -5.15
C LYS A 372 -1.35 -33.84 -4.74
N GLU A 373 -0.68 -34.61 -3.91
CA GLU A 373 -1.17 -35.89 -3.38
C GLU A 373 -2.48 -35.67 -2.62
N ARG A 374 -2.53 -34.70 -1.69
CA ARG A 374 -3.73 -34.35 -0.94
C ARG A 374 -4.89 -33.90 -1.87
N ILE A 375 -4.58 -33.09 -2.88
CA ILE A 375 -5.57 -32.70 -3.88
C ILE A 375 -6.11 -33.92 -4.61
N ILE A 376 -5.27 -34.86 -5.03
CA ILE A 376 -5.67 -36.08 -5.74
C ILE A 376 -6.48 -37.01 -4.82
N GLU A 377 -6.09 -37.15 -3.55
CA GLU A 377 -6.86 -37.89 -2.54
C GLU A 377 -8.28 -37.30 -2.40
N HIS A 378 -8.39 -35.98 -2.26
CA HIS A 378 -9.69 -35.31 -2.18
C HIS A 378 -10.53 -35.54 -3.44
N LEU A 379 -9.93 -35.40 -4.64
CA LEU A 379 -10.64 -35.70 -5.90
C LEU A 379 -11.03 -37.18 -6.00
N ALA A 380 -10.26 -38.09 -5.45
CA ALA A 380 -10.60 -39.51 -5.40
C ALA A 380 -11.82 -39.77 -4.50
N VAL A 381 -11.89 -39.11 -3.35
CA VAL A 381 -13.06 -39.18 -2.44
C VAL A 381 -14.30 -38.65 -3.15
N LEU A 382 -14.21 -37.48 -3.80
CA LEU A 382 -15.33 -36.92 -4.56
C LEU A 382 -15.79 -37.84 -5.70
N LYS A 383 -14.85 -38.50 -6.39
CA LYS A 383 -15.17 -39.49 -7.41
C LYS A 383 -15.94 -40.71 -6.87
N LEU A 384 -15.51 -41.22 -5.71
CA LEU A 384 -16.13 -42.42 -5.11
C LEU A 384 -17.49 -42.13 -4.46
N LYS A 385 -17.59 -40.98 -3.80
CA LYS A 385 -18.81 -40.55 -3.11
C LYS A 385 -19.92 -40.11 -4.08
N GLY A 386 -19.53 -39.58 -5.24
CA GLY A 386 -20.46 -39.08 -6.26
C GLY A 386 -21.22 -37.80 -5.88
N ASP A 387 -20.95 -37.24 -4.71
CA ASP A 387 -21.47 -35.96 -4.24
C ASP A 387 -20.32 -35.00 -3.84
N MET A 388 -20.62 -33.70 -3.67
CA MET A 388 -19.67 -32.68 -3.28
C MET A 388 -19.70 -32.37 -1.76
N LYS A 389 -20.38 -33.24 -0.97
CA LYS A 389 -20.44 -33.09 0.49
C LYS A 389 -19.14 -33.53 1.15
N SER A 390 -18.07 -32.84 0.88
CA SER A 390 -16.75 -33.03 1.49
C SER A 390 -16.27 -31.70 2.07
N PRO A 391 -15.37 -31.74 3.08
CA PRO A 391 -14.75 -30.53 3.59
C PRO A 391 -14.14 -29.69 2.45
N ILE A 392 -14.17 -28.38 2.59
CA ILE A 392 -13.66 -27.46 1.60
C ILE A 392 -12.14 -27.41 1.68
N ILE A 393 -11.45 -27.50 0.58
CA ILE A 393 -10.00 -27.35 0.53
C ILE A 393 -9.63 -25.91 0.87
N CYS A 394 -8.81 -25.73 1.92
CA CYS A 394 -8.16 -24.45 2.22
C CYS A 394 -6.65 -24.57 2.00
N LEU A 395 -6.15 -23.88 0.96
CA LEU A 395 -4.73 -23.78 0.66
C LEU A 395 -4.13 -22.63 1.45
N TYR A 396 -3.33 -22.91 2.48
CA TYR A 396 -2.72 -21.87 3.31
C TYR A 396 -1.19 -21.89 3.22
N GLY A 397 -0.57 -20.74 3.46
CA GLY A 397 0.89 -20.59 3.43
C GLY A 397 1.34 -19.23 2.92
N PRO A 398 2.64 -18.98 2.78
CA PRO A 398 3.16 -17.67 2.45
C PRO A 398 2.67 -17.15 1.08
N PRO A 399 2.73 -15.83 0.87
CA PRO A 399 2.32 -15.23 -0.42
C PRO A 399 3.25 -15.66 -1.57
N GLY A 400 2.69 -15.78 -2.77
CA GLY A 400 3.47 -16.06 -3.98
C GLY A 400 3.85 -17.51 -4.23
N VAL A 401 3.35 -18.46 -3.43
CA VAL A 401 3.61 -19.91 -3.62
C VAL A 401 2.67 -20.59 -4.62
N GLY A 402 1.72 -19.87 -5.21
CA GLY A 402 0.87 -20.41 -6.26
C GLY A 402 -0.47 -20.98 -5.79
N LYS A 403 -0.95 -20.67 -4.58
CA LYS A 403 -2.25 -21.14 -4.05
C LYS A 403 -3.41 -20.93 -5.03
N THR A 404 -3.57 -19.71 -5.53
CA THR A 404 -4.65 -19.36 -6.48
C THR A 404 -4.49 -20.05 -7.83
N SER A 405 -3.26 -20.31 -8.28
CA SER A 405 -3.01 -21.03 -9.54
C SER A 405 -3.28 -22.53 -9.41
N LEU A 406 -3.05 -23.13 -8.23
CA LEU A 406 -3.46 -24.52 -7.94
C LEU A 406 -4.97 -24.70 -8.15
N GLY A 407 -5.79 -23.77 -7.63
CA GLY A 407 -7.23 -23.81 -7.85
C GLY A 407 -7.62 -23.74 -9.33
N ARG A 408 -6.90 -22.95 -10.15
CA ARG A 408 -7.12 -22.94 -11.60
C ARG A 408 -6.78 -24.28 -12.25
N SER A 409 -5.68 -24.89 -11.86
CA SER A 409 -5.26 -26.20 -12.39
C SER A 409 -6.23 -27.31 -11.99
N ILE A 410 -6.81 -27.26 -10.79
CA ILE A 410 -7.89 -28.16 -10.37
C ILE A 410 -9.13 -27.99 -11.28
N ALA A 411 -9.53 -26.75 -11.56
CA ALA A 411 -10.65 -26.48 -12.45
C ALA A 411 -10.41 -27.02 -13.87
N GLU A 412 -9.18 -26.84 -14.41
CA GLU A 412 -8.79 -27.41 -15.71
C GLU A 412 -8.80 -28.93 -15.69
N ALA A 413 -8.27 -29.55 -14.65
CA ALA A 413 -8.24 -31.02 -14.49
C ALA A 413 -9.64 -31.63 -14.47
N LEU A 414 -10.60 -30.97 -13.80
CA LEU A 414 -11.99 -31.37 -13.73
C LEU A 414 -12.81 -30.96 -14.97
N ARG A 415 -12.25 -30.14 -15.88
CA ARG A 415 -12.95 -29.50 -17.00
C ARG A 415 -14.12 -28.63 -16.57
N ARG A 416 -14.03 -28.03 -15.37
CA ARG A 416 -15.01 -27.09 -14.86
C ARG A 416 -14.62 -25.65 -15.17
N LYS A 417 -15.59 -24.76 -15.18
CA LYS A 417 -15.33 -23.32 -15.26
C LYS A 417 -14.66 -22.85 -13.97
N TYR A 418 -13.75 -21.91 -14.12
CA TYR A 418 -12.98 -21.31 -13.03
C TYR A 418 -13.55 -19.94 -12.67
N VAL A 419 -13.81 -19.72 -11.41
CA VAL A 419 -14.24 -18.44 -10.84
C VAL A 419 -13.34 -18.07 -9.68
N ARG A 420 -12.99 -16.80 -9.57
CA ARG A 420 -12.22 -16.27 -8.45
C ARG A 420 -12.92 -15.06 -7.84
N VAL A 421 -13.10 -15.08 -6.54
CA VAL A 421 -13.58 -13.95 -5.73
C VAL A 421 -12.54 -13.64 -4.68
N SER A 422 -12.06 -12.40 -4.65
CA SER A 422 -11.23 -11.91 -3.55
C SER A 422 -12.12 -11.47 -2.41
N LEU A 423 -11.86 -12.01 -1.22
CA LEU A 423 -12.57 -11.69 0.01
C LEU A 423 -11.84 -10.60 0.83
N GLY A 424 -10.62 -10.22 0.42
CA GLY A 424 -9.87 -9.15 1.06
C GLY A 424 -10.55 -7.80 0.90
N GLY A 425 -10.85 -7.15 2.04
CA GLY A 425 -11.54 -5.87 2.07
C GLY A 425 -13.07 -5.95 2.03
N LEU A 426 -13.64 -7.13 2.23
CA LEU A 426 -15.07 -7.29 2.46
C LEU A 426 -15.40 -6.91 3.91
N HIS A 427 -16.35 -6.00 4.06
CA HIS A 427 -16.80 -5.49 5.36
C HIS A 427 -18.31 -5.68 5.60
N ASP A 428 -19.07 -6.00 4.53
CA ASP A 428 -20.53 -6.13 4.58
C ASP A 428 -20.97 -7.54 4.09
N GLU A 429 -21.83 -8.19 4.88
CA GLU A 429 -22.43 -9.47 4.48
C GLU A 429 -23.28 -9.35 3.20
N ALA A 430 -23.85 -8.16 2.94
CA ALA A 430 -24.63 -7.90 1.75
C ALA A 430 -23.81 -8.04 0.46
N GLU A 431 -22.49 -7.90 0.51
CA GLU A 431 -21.64 -8.19 -0.65
C GLU A 431 -21.64 -9.68 -1.02
N ILE A 432 -21.87 -10.59 -0.05
CA ILE A 432 -21.93 -12.04 -0.28
C ILE A 432 -23.36 -12.48 -0.66
N ARG A 433 -24.34 -12.08 0.19
CA ARG A 433 -25.76 -12.46 0.05
C ARG A 433 -26.59 -11.54 -0.81
N GLY A 434 -26.05 -10.41 -1.29
CA GLY A 434 -26.83 -9.40 -2.02
C GLY A 434 -27.55 -8.41 -1.10
N HIS A 435 -27.83 -7.23 -1.63
CA HIS A 435 -28.59 -6.18 -0.95
C HIS A 435 -30.08 -6.44 -1.10
N ARG A 436 -30.87 -6.07 -0.11
CA ARG A 436 -32.34 -6.11 -0.25
C ARG A 436 -32.79 -5.20 -1.39
N ARG A 437 -33.66 -5.71 -2.27
CA ARG A 437 -34.11 -5.02 -3.49
C ARG A 437 -34.76 -3.65 -3.26
N THR A 438 -35.19 -3.35 -2.05
CA THR A 438 -35.80 -2.07 -1.68
C THR A 438 -34.82 -0.89 -1.64
N TYR A 439 -33.51 -1.13 -1.65
CA TYR A 439 -32.50 -0.08 -1.63
C TYR A 439 -32.13 0.37 -3.05
N ILE A 440 -31.94 1.67 -3.23
CA ILE A 440 -31.44 2.24 -4.49
C ILE A 440 -30.01 1.72 -4.71
N GLY A 441 -29.74 1.16 -5.88
CA GLY A 441 -28.44 0.56 -6.20
C GLY A 441 -28.24 -0.85 -5.66
N ALA A 442 -29.29 -1.53 -5.17
CA ALA A 442 -29.21 -2.92 -4.76
C ALA A 442 -28.71 -3.83 -5.88
N MET A 443 -27.84 -4.78 -5.55
CA MET A 443 -27.25 -5.75 -6.47
C MET A 443 -27.26 -7.15 -5.87
N CYS A 444 -27.24 -8.18 -6.75
CA CYS A 444 -27.02 -9.55 -6.34
C CYS A 444 -25.69 -9.69 -5.60
N GLY A 445 -25.62 -10.66 -4.71
CA GLY A 445 -24.39 -11.03 -4.02
C GLY A 445 -23.29 -11.47 -4.97
N ARG A 446 -22.05 -11.33 -4.56
CA ARG A 446 -20.87 -11.71 -5.35
C ARG A 446 -20.88 -13.19 -5.75
N ILE A 447 -21.47 -14.06 -4.92
CA ILE A 447 -21.63 -15.48 -5.24
C ILE A 447 -22.51 -15.63 -6.48
N SER A 448 -23.73 -15.09 -6.46
CA SER A 448 -24.69 -15.15 -7.58
C SER A 448 -24.14 -14.50 -8.86
N GLN A 449 -23.52 -13.33 -8.76
CA GLN A 449 -22.90 -12.65 -9.90
C GLN A 449 -21.81 -13.50 -10.57
N ASN A 450 -20.99 -14.17 -9.77
CA ASN A 450 -19.89 -14.97 -10.30
C ASN A 450 -20.34 -16.32 -10.84
N ILE A 451 -21.43 -16.89 -10.32
CA ILE A 451 -22.11 -18.05 -10.92
C ILE A 451 -22.68 -17.68 -12.30
N GLN A 452 -23.31 -16.50 -12.43
CA GLN A 452 -23.76 -15.99 -13.74
C GLN A 452 -22.59 -15.89 -14.72
N LYS A 453 -21.47 -15.30 -14.33
CA LYS A 453 -20.26 -15.17 -15.17
C LYS A 453 -19.67 -16.52 -15.56
N ALA A 454 -19.75 -17.51 -14.70
CA ALA A 454 -19.31 -18.87 -15.00
C ALA A 454 -20.16 -19.54 -16.08
N GLY A 455 -21.46 -19.24 -16.11
CA GLY A 455 -22.42 -19.86 -17.04
C GLY A 455 -22.65 -21.36 -16.79
N THR A 456 -22.24 -21.86 -15.61
CA THR A 456 -22.48 -23.25 -15.17
C THR A 456 -22.77 -23.30 -13.69
N SER A 457 -23.61 -24.23 -13.22
CA SER A 457 -23.95 -24.40 -11.80
C SER A 457 -22.91 -25.21 -11.00
N ASN A 458 -21.89 -25.76 -11.65
CA ASN A 458 -20.82 -26.52 -10.99
C ASN A 458 -19.40 -26.00 -11.25
N PRO A 459 -19.15 -24.69 -11.15
CA PRO A 459 -17.78 -24.16 -11.30
C PRO A 459 -16.88 -24.60 -10.15
N VAL A 460 -15.58 -24.44 -10.35
CA VAL A 460 -14.61 -24.36 -9.23
C VAL A 460 -14.51 -22.91 -8.81
N PHE A 461 -14.84 -22.65 -7.56
CA PHE A 461 -14.99 -21.31 -7.00
C PHE A 461 -13.84 -21.04 -6.01
N ILE A 462 -12.95 -20.11 -6.34
CA ILE A 462 -11.84 -19.77 -5.47
C ILE A 462 -12.22 -18.56 -4.62
N LEU A 463 -12.20 -18.78 -3.30
CA LEU A 463 -12.35 -17.76 -2.28
C LEU A 463 -10.94 -17.33 -1.84
N ASP A 464 -10.45 -16.26 -2.47
CA ASP A 464 -9.06 -15.83 -2.28
C ASP A 464 -8.94 -14.84 -1.10
N GLU A 465 -7.88 -15.00 -0.29
CA GLU A 465 -7.60 -14.16 0.86
C GLU A 465 -8.70 -14.18 1.95
N ILE A 466 -9.19 -15.38 2.32
CA ILE A 466 -10.22 -15.54 3.36
C ILE A 466 -9.73 -15.06 4.75
N ASP A 467 -8.44 -15.04 4.96
CA ASP A 467 -7.76 -14.54 6.16
C ASP A 467 -7.82 -13.02 6.34
N LYS A 468 -8.28 -12.29 5.32
CA LYS A 468 -8.39 -10.83 5.34
C LYS A 468 -9.83 -10.33 5.52
N ILE A 469 -10.73 -11.20 5.88
CA ILE A 469 -12.09 -10.83 6.26
C ILE A 469 -12.04 -10.20 7.64
N THR A 470 -12.59 -9.00 7.76
CA THR A 470 -12.68 -8.28 9.04
C THR A 470 -14.14 -8.22 9.48
N ASN A 471 -14.38 -8.45 10.76
CA ASN A 471 -15.69 -8.26 11.36
C ASN A 471 -15.80 -6.80 11.79
N ASP A 472 -16.65 -6.03 11.12
CA ASP A 472 -16.94 -4.64 11.43
C ASP A 472 -18.38 -4.48 11.95
N PHE A 473 -18.69 -3.32 12.51
CA PHE A 473 -20.05 -2.98 13.01
C PHE A 473 -21.17 -3.06 11.94
N LYS A 474 -20.84 -3.23 10.66
CA LYS A 474 -21.80 -3.25 9.54
C LYS A 474 -22.28 -4.64 9.10
N GLY A 475 -21.78 -5.70 9.69
CA GLY A 475 -22.17 -7.07 9.34
C GLY A 475 -21.07 -8.09 9.63
N ASP A 476 -21.44 -9.37 9.55
CA ASP A 476 -20.52 -10.50 9.70
C ASP A 476 -20.41 -11.30 8.40
N PRO A 477 -19.48 -10.91 7.49
CA PRO A 477 -19.23 -11.66 6.25
C PRO A 477 -18.83 -13.13 6.50
N ALA A 478 -18.22 -13.42 7.67
CA ALA A 478 -17.85 -14.79 8.02
C ALA A 478 -19.09 -15.68 8.24
N SER A 479 -20.14 -15.16 8.88
CA SER A 479 -21.41 -15.87 9.02
C SER A 479 -22.09 -16.13 7.67
N ALA A 480 -22.07 -15.16 6.75
CA ALA A 480 -22.60 -15.37 5.40
C ALA A 480 -21.81 -16.45 4.63
N LEU A 481 -20.49 -16.50 4.80
CA LEU A 481 -19.68 -17.55 4.21
C LEU A 481 -19.93 -18.93 4.82
N LEU A 482 -20.28 -19.03 6.10
CA LEU A 482 -20.62 -20.32 6.74
C LEU A 482 -21.79 -20.97 6.01
N GLU A 483 -22.83 -20.21 5.65
CA GLU A 483 -23.96 -20.73 4.88
C GLU A 483 -23.55 -21.20 3.48
N VAL A 484 -22.70 -20.44 2.79
CA VAL A 484 -22.17 -20.79 1.45
C VAL A 484 -21.33 -22.06 1.50
N LEU A 485 -20.55 -22.23 2.56
CA LEU A 485 -19.53 -23.27 2.69
C LEU A 485 -20.03 -24.51 3.42
N ASP A 486 -21.16 -24.45 4.09
CA ASP A 486 -21.74 -25.60 4.78
C ASP A 486 -22.44 -26.53 3.79
N PRO A 487 -21.98 -27.77 3.59
CA PRO A 487 -22.62 -28.72 2.67
C PRO A 487 -24.07 -29.09 3.04
N GLU A 488 -24.50 -28.82 4.27
CA GLU A 488 -25.86 -29.06 4.73
C GLU A 488 -26.82 -27.92 4.38
N GLN A 489 -26.29 -26.69 4.27
CA GLN A 489 -27.06 -25.46 4.04
C GLN A 489 -26.94 -24.91 2.62
N ASN A 490 -25.83 -25.16 1.94
CA ASN A 490 -25.50 -24.53 0.64
C ASN A 490 -26.40 -24.99 -0.53
N ASN A 491 -27.25 -25.99 -0.32
CA ASN A 491 -28.25 -26.41 -1.29
C ASN A 491 -29.44 -25.43 -1.42
N ALA A 492 -29.58 -24.52 -0.45
CA ALA A 492 -30.61 -23.48 -0.38
C ALA A 492 -29.99 -22.11 -0.06
N PHE A 493 -28.93 -21.72 -0.78
CA PHE A 493 -28.29 -20.43 -0.59
C PHE A 493 -29.24 -19.31 -0.98
N HIS A 494 -29.60 -18.46 -0.04
CA HIS A 494 -30.51 -17.35 -0.25
C HIS A 494 -29.78 -16.05 -0.64
N ASP A 495 -30.08 -15.53 -1.83
CA ASP A 495 -29.62 -14.21 -2.26
C ASP A 495 -30.71 -13.16 -1.98
N ASN A 496 -30.44 -12.19 -1.11
CA ASN A 496 -31.40 -11.17 -0.67
C ASN A 496 -31.89 -10.26 -1.79
N TYR A 497 -31.13 -10.11 -2.89
CA TYR A 497 -31.56 -9.34 -4.04
C TYR A 497 -32.52 -10.15 -4.93
N LEU A 498 -32.17 -11.40 -5.17
CA LEU A 498 -32.97 -12.28 -5.99
C LEU A 498 -34.24 -12.77 -5.27
N ASP A 499 -34.17 -12.85 -3.92
CA ASP A 499 -35.23 -13.41 -3.07
C ASP A 499 -35.63 -14.83 -3.51
N ILE A 500 -34.62 -15.60 -3.92
CA ILE A 500 -34.72 -16.96 -4.44
C ILE A 500 -33.54 -17.77 -3.93
N ASP A 501 -33.79 -19.02 -3.58
CA ASP A 501 -32.73 -19.94 -3.16
C ASP A 501 -32.04 -20.54 -4.40
N TYR A 502 -30.72 -20.62 -4.32
CA TYR A 502 -29.88 -21.21 -5.37
C TYR A 502 -29.06 -22.38 -4.81
N ASP A 503 -29.09 -23.50 -5.53
CA ASP A 503 -28.34 -24.70 -5.13
C ASP A 503 -26.86 -24.59 -5.47
N LEU A 504 -26.03 -24.40 -4.45
CA LEU A 504 -24.56 -24.38 -4.53
C LEU A 504 -23.93 -25.76 -4.24
N SER A 505 -24.72 -26.82 -3.95
CA SER A 505 -24.22 -28.13 -3.55
C SER A 505 -23.30 -28.82 -4.57
N LYS A 506 -23.33 -28.40 -5.82
CA LYS A 506 -22.46 -28.92 -6.90
C LYS A 506 -21.24 -28.03 -7.20
N VAL A 507 -21.15 -26.88 -6.54
CA VAL A 507 -19.99 -25.96 -6.65
C VAL A 507 -18.83 -26.54 -5.85
N MET A 508 -17.63 -26.54 -6.41
CA MET A 508 -16.43 -26.89 -5.67
C MET A 508 -15.76 -25.62 -5.15
N PHE A 509 -15.86 -25.40 -3.84
CA PHE A 509 -15.22 -24.27 -3.21
C PHE A 509 -13.78 -24.62 -2.80
N ILE A 510 -12.85 -23.69 -3.06
CA ILE A 510 -11.46 -23.75 -2.62
C ILE A 510 -11.12 -22.40 -1.99
N ALA A 511 -10.74 -22.40 -0.73
CA ALA A 511 -10.28 -21.22 -0.03
C ALA A 511 -8.77 -21.05 -0.14
N THR A 512 -8.29 -19.82 -0.09
CA THR A 512 -6.85 -19.53 0.07
C THR A 512 -6.63 -18.57 1.22
N ALA A 513 -5.59 -18.82 2.02
CA ALA A 513 -5.21 -17.98 3.15
C ALA A 513 -3.69 -17.82 3.22
N ASN A 514 -3.22 -16.72 3.80
CA ASN A 514 -1.81 -16.58 4.14
C ASN A 514 -1.56 -16.93 5.60
N ASN A 515 -2.52 -16.64 6.48
CA ASN A 515 -2.45 -16.90 7.92
C ASN A 515 -3.78 -17.51 8.40
N LEU A 516 -3.71 -18.56 9.19
CA LEU A 516 -4.90 -19.21 9.75
C LEU A 516 -5.42 -18.50 11.02
N ASN A 517 -4.57 -17.78 11.75
CA ASN A 517 -4.91 -17.20 13.06
C ASN A 517 -6.00 -16.10 12.98
N THR A 518 -6.23 -15.54 11.80
CA THR A 518 -7.24 -14.49 11.56
C THR A 518 -8.57 -15.04 11.09
N ILE A 519 -8.64 -16.33 10.79
CA ILE A 519 -9.86 -17.00 10.34
C ILE A 519 -10.64 -17.48 11.56
N SER A 520 -11.97 -17.29 11.56
CA SER A 520 -12.82 -17.74 12.65
C SER A 520 -12.83 -19.27 12.76
N GLN A 521 -12.83 -19.80 13.99
CA GLN A 521 -12.80 -21.23 14.24
C GLN A 521 -13.95 -21.99 13.54
N PRO A 522 -15.20 -21.51 13.51
CA PRO A 522 -16.27 -22.19 12.80
C PRO A 522 -16.02 -22.38 11.29
N LEU A 523 -15.29 -21.46 10.66
CA LEU A 523 -14.90 -21.61 9.26
C LEU A 523 -13.78 -22.65 9.10
N LEU A 524 -12.79 -22.63 9.99
CA LEU A 524 -11.68 -23.60 9.99
C LEU A 524 -12.18 -25.03 10.15
N ASP A 525 -13.17 -25.26 11.02
CA ASP A 525 -13.74 -26.59 11.29
C ASP A 525 -14.42 -27.22 10.06
N ARG A 526 -14.80 -26.41 9.05
CA ARG A 526 -15.39 -26.87 7.79
C ARG A 526 -14.38 -27.04 6.66
N MET A 527 -13.09 -26.76 6.95
CA MET A 527 -12.06 -26.76 5.93
C MET A 527 -11.05 -27.89 6.13
N GLU A 528 -10.66 -28.54 5.06
CA GLU A 528 -9.48 -29.39 4.99
C GLU A 528 -8.27 -28.50 4.71
N LEU A 529 -7.42 -28.33 5.73
CA LEU A 529 -6.25 -27.47 5.66
C LEU A 529 -5.11 -28.16 4.93
N ILE A 530 -4.65 -27.59 3.82
CA ILE A 530 -3.50 -28.05 3.04
C ILE A 530 -2.42 -26.96 3.06
N GLU A 531 -1.32 -27.24 3.75
CA GLU A 531 -0.18 -26.33 3.81
C GLU A 531 0.58 -26.30 2.48
N VAL A 532 0.69 -25.10 1.91
CA VAL A 532 1.54 -24.83 0.75
C VAL A 532 2.79 -24.10 1.22
N SER A 533 3.83 -24.87 1.52
CA SER A 533 5.11 -24.33 1.99
C SER A 533 5.78 -23.44 0.95
N GLY A 534 6.74 -22.61 1.40
CA GLY A 534 7.62 -21.85 0.51
C GLY A 534 8.48 -22.75 -0.39
N TYR A 535 8.96 -22.19 -1.49
CA TYR A 535 9.87 -22.87 -2.40
C TYR A 535 11.32 -22.71 -1.95
N ILE A 536 12.08 -23.76 -2.07
CA ILE A 536 13.53 -23.69 -1.94
C ILE A 536 14.16 -23.04 -3.19
N MET A 537 15.41 -22.64 -3.08
CA MET A 537 16.11 -21.94 -4.17
C MET A 537 16.11 -22.75 -5.46
N GLU A 538 16.41 -24.03 -5.39
CA GLU A 538 16.45 -24.95 -6.50
C GLU A 538 15.08 -25.07 -7.20
N GLU A 539 14.01 -25.14 -6.41
CA GLU A 539 12.63 -25.13 -6.92
C GLU A 539 12.29 -23.80 -7.59
N LYS A 540 12.69 -22.67 -6.99
CA LYS A 540 12.49 -21.33 -7.60
C LYS A 540 13.20 -21.20 -8.94
N VAL A 541 14.42 -21.72 -9.07
CA VAL A 541 15.17 -21.73 -10.33
C VAL A 541 14.46 -22.57 -11.39
N GLU A 542 13.98 -23.76 -11.04
CA GLU A 542 13.23 -24.62 -11.95
C GLU A 542 11.87 -23.99 -12.36
N ILE A 543 11.15 -23.40 -11.39
CA ILE A 543 9.90 -22.67 -11.65
C ILE A 543 10.17 -21.49 -12.59
N ALA A 544 11.23 -20.73 -12.33
CA ALA A 544 11.63 -19.62 -13.19
C ALA A 544 11.92 -20.07 -14.62
N ALA A 545 12.69 -21.14 -14.78
CA ALA A 545 13.07 -21.66 -16.09
C ALA A 545 11.88 -22.23 -16.87
N LYS A 546 11.00 -22.99 -16.22
CA LYS A 546 9.91 -23.73 -16.87
C LYS A 546 8.63 -22.90 -17.05
N HIS A 547 8.34 -21.99 -16.11
CA HIS A 547 7.06 -21.28 -16.06
C HIS A 547 7.19 -19.75 -16.19
N LEU A 548 8.05 -19.10 -15.37
CA LEU A 548 8.08 -17.64 -15.32
C LEU A 548 8.72 -17.03 -16.57
N VAL A 549 9.87 -17.52 -17.00
CA VAL A 549 10.57 -17.00 -18.18
C VAL A 549 9.71 -17.13 -19.46
N PRO A 550 9.13 -18.30 -19.79
CA PRO A 550 8.25 -18.42 -20.95
C PRO A 550 7.01 -17.54 -20.87
N LYS A 551 6.37 -17.46 -19.69
CA LYS A 551 5.22 -16.60 -19.44
C LYS A 551 5.56 -15.12 -19.66
N GLN A 552 6.67 -14.66 -19.08
CA GLN A 552 7.08 -13.26 -19.20
C GLN A 552 7.54 -12.89 -20.61
N MET A 553 8.13 -13.84 -21.37
CA MET A 553 8.40 -13.62 -22.80
C MET A 553 7.11 -13.36 -23.58
N ASP A 554 6.09 -14.20 -23.37
CA ASP A 554 4.79 -14.08 -24.03
C ASP A 554 4.10 -12.75 -23.69
N VAL A 555 4.01 -12.41 -22.39
CA VAL A 555 3.41 -11.16 -21.90
C VAL A 555 4.09 -9.90 -22.46
N HIS A 556 5.40 -9.95 -22.70
CA HIS A 556 6.16 -8.81 -23.22
C HIS A 556 6.38 -8.86 -24.76
N GLY A 557 5.69 -9.73 -25.48
CA GLY A 557 5.74 -9.82 -26.94
C GLY A 557 7.08 -10.31 -27.52
N LEU A 558 7.93 -10.93 -26.70
CA LEU A 558 9.20 -11.50 -27.14
C LEU A 558 8.97 -12.90 -27.73
N LYS A 559 9.63 -13.20 -28.84
CA LYS A 559 9.53 -14.54 -29.47
C LYS A 559 10.04 -15.60 -28.50
N LYS A 560 9.31 -16.71 -28.37
CA LYS A 560 9.72 -17.84 -27.52
C LYS A 560 11.11 -18.33 -27.90
N GLY A 561 12.03 -18.38 -26.91
CA GLY A 561 13.41 -18.82 -27.15
C GLY A 561 14.36 -17.76 -27.71
N SER A 562 13.93 -16.52 -27.93
CA SER A 562 14.82 -15.43 -28.39
C SER A 562 15.94 -15.12 -27.41
N VAL A 563 15.69 -15.31 -26.11
CA VAL A 563 16.69 -15.11 -25.05
C VAL A 563 16.66 -16.31 -24.09
N LYS A 564 17.83 -16.82 -23.75
CA LYS A 564 18.00 -17.93 -22.80
C LYS A 564 18.44 -17.41 -21.44
N PHE A 565 17.93 -18.02 -20.40
CA PHE A 565 18.33 -17.80 -19.02
C PHE A 565 19.01 -19.06 -18.48
N PRO A 566 20.35 -19.13 -18.44
CA PRO A 566 21.05 -20.23 -17.79
C PRO A 566 20.64 -20.38 -16.33
N LYS A 567 20.62 -21.61 -15.82
CA LYS A 567 20.27 -21.87 -14.40
C LYS A 567 21.13 -21.06 -13.43
N LYS A 568 22.41 -20.85 -13.74
CA LYS A 568 23.31 -20.00 -12.93
C LYS A 568 22.81 -18.55 -12.83
N THR A 569 22.34 -17.99 -13.93
CA THR A 569 21.78 -16.62 -13.94
C THR A 569 20.51 -16.55 -13.11
N LEU A 570 19.59 -17.49 -13.26
CA LEU A 570 18.36 -17.56 -12.44
C LEU A 570 18.70 -17.75 -10.96
N GLN A 571 19.72 -18.55 -10.64
CA GLN A 571 20.21 -18.73 -9.29
C GLN A 571 20.68 -17.40 -8.68
N VAL A 572 21.48 -16.63 -9.42
CA VAL A 572 21.94 -15.31 -8.95
C VAL A 572 20.78 -14.35 -8.78
N ILE A 573 19.74 -14.37 -9.66
CA ILE A 573 18.54 -13.54 -9.47
C ILE A 573 17.84 -13.91 -8.17
N VAL A 574 17.66 -15.21 -7.91
CA VAL A 574 17.00 -15.67 -6.68
C VAL A 574 17.80 -15.28 -5.43
N GLU A 575 19.14 -15.45 -5.46
CA GLU A 575 20.00 -15.23 -4.29
C GLU A 575 20.26 -13.75 -4.00
N ALA A 576 20.46 -12.95 -5.04
CA ALA A 576 20.99 -11.60 -4.91
C ALA A 576 19.94 -10.48 -5.10
N TYR A 577 18.79 -10.80 -5.68
CA TYR A 577 17.77 -9.81 -6.03
C TYR A 577 16.36 -10.15 -5.50
N THR A 578 16.19 -11.28 -4.79
CA THR A 578 14.90 -11.63 -4.18
C THR A 578 15.07 -12.17 -2.77
N ARG A 579 14.10 -11.83 -1.89
CA ARG A 579 14.04 -12.35 -0.50
C ARG A 579 12.58 -12.64 -0.15
N GLU A 580 12.05 -13.75 -0.67
CA GLU A 580 10.66 -14.17 -0.50
C GLU A 580 10.53 -15.68 -0.37
N SER A 581 9.46 -16.19 0.23
CA SER A 581 9.14 -17.63 0.28
C SER A 581 8.60 -18.14 -1.05
N GLY A 582 7.86 -17.32 -1.77
CA GLY A 582 7.27 -17.64 -3.07
C GLY A 582 8.15 -17.26 -4.24
N VAL A 583 7.50 -16.95 -5.36
CA VAL A 583 8.15 -16.55 -6.63
C VAL A 583 7.56 -15.26 -7.21
N ARG A 584 6.84 -14.46 -6.41
CA ARG A 584 6.16 -13.24 -6.90
C ARG A 584 7.16 -12.12 -7.19
N GLU A 585 8.14 -11.94 -6.33
CA GLU A 585 9.22 -10.96 -6.54
C GLU A 585 10.14 -11.41 -7.68
N LEU A 586 10.45 -12.70 -7.74
CA LEU A 586 11.21 -13.31 -8.83
C LEU A 586 10.51 -13.07 -10.18
N ASP A 587 9.19 -13.25 -10.26
CA ASP A 587 8.38 -12.94 -11.46
C ASP A 587 8.53 -11.46 -11.86
N LYS A 588 8.48 -10.54 -10.89
CA LYS A 588 8.69 -9.10 -11.12
C LYS A 588 10.10 -8.76 -11.60
N LYS A 589 11.14 -9.40 -11.04
CA LYS A 589 12.54 -9.18 -11.48
C LYS A 589 12.75 -9.69 -12.90
N ILE A 590 12.24 -10.87 -13.22
CA ILE A 590 12.24 -11.41 -14.59
C ILE A 590 11.48 -10.48 -15.54
N ALA A 591 10.29 -10.01 -15.17
CA ALA A 591 9.52 -9.04 -15.93
C ALA A 591 10.29 -7.72 -16.17
N LYS A 592 11.08 -7.25 -15.18
CA LYS A 592 11.93 -6.05 -15.33
C LYS A 592 13.02 -6.28 -16.39
N ILE A 593 13.63 -7.46 -16.44
CA ILE A 593 14.60 -7.83 -17.49
C ILE A 593 13.89 -7.87 -18.84
N MET A 594 12.74 -8.55 -18.94
CA MET A 594 11.99 -8.68 -20.18
C MET A 594 11.54 -7.33 -20.76
N ARG A 595 11.11 -6.37 -19.89
CA ARG A 595 10.77 -5.01 -20.35
C ARG A 595 11.97 -4.29 -20.98
N LYS A 596 13.16 -4.41 -20.38
CA LYS A 596 14.36 -3.79 -20.96
C LYS A 596 14.75 -4.45 -22.28
N LEU A 597 14.61 -5.77 -22.41
CA LEU A 597 14.83 -6.49 -23.65
C LEU A 597 13.79 -6.12 -24.71
N ALA A 598 12.51 -6.04 -24.35
CA ALA A 598 11.45 -5.60 -25.25
C ALA A 598 11.67 -4.18 -25.75
N ARG A 599 12.17 -3.27 -24.90
CA ARG A 599 12.57 -1.92 -25.31
C ARG A 599 13.67 -1.98 -26.38
N LYS A 600 14.74 -2.78 -26.15
CA LYS A 600 15.83 -2.93 -27.13
C LYS A 600 15.30 -3.46 -28.47
N VAL A 601 14.43 -4.46 -28.45
CA VAL A 601 13.80 -5.00 -29.69
C VAL A 601 12.94 -3.94 -30.39
N ALA A 602 12.18 -3.15 -29.65
CA ALA A 602 11.34 -2.09 -30.20
C ALA A 602 12.16 -0.92 -30.76
N SER A 603 13.42 -0.75 -30.32
CA SER A 603 14.36 0.25 -30.83
C SER A 603 15.31 -0.33 -31.91
N ASP A 604 15.03 -1.53 -32.45
CA ASP A 604 15.87 -2.26 -33.41
C ASP A 604 17.32 -2.49 -32.93
N GLU A 605 17.54 -2.48 -31.61
CA GLU A 605 18.82 -2.77 -30.99
C GLU A 605 19.02 -4.29 -30.86
N PRO A 606 20.26 -4.81 -31.01
CA PRO A 606 20.52 -6.23 -30.84
C PRO A 606 20.33 -6.65 -29.38
N ILE A 607 19.63 -7.78 -29.18
CA ILE A 607 19.45 -8.41 -27.88
C ILE A 607 20.41 -9.58 -27.71
N PRO A 608 20.90 -9.84 -26.49
CA PRO A 608 21.74 -11.01 -26.21
C PRO A 608 20.92 -12.30 -26.36
N THR A 609 21.53 -13.34 -26.94
CA THR A 609 20.91 -14.67 -27.05
C THR A 609 20.81 -15.38 -25.70
N SER A 610 21.62 -14.96 -24.71
CA SER A 610 21.65 -15.51 -23.36
C SER A 610 22.06 -14.44 -22.35
N ILE A 611 21.33 -14.33 -21.26
CA ILE A 611 21.66 -13.42 -20.14
C ILE A 611 22.63 -14.14 -19.19
N LYS A 612 23.82 -13.57 -19.02
CA LYS A 612 24.82 -14.08 -18.08
C LYS A 612 24.65 -13.41 -16.69
N PRO A 613 25.23 -13.99 -15.61
CA PRO A 613 25.20 -13.36 -14.29
C PRO A 613 25.78 -11.93 -14.25
N GLU A 614 26.81 -11.67 -15.05
CA GLU A 614 27.49 -10.37 -15.15
C GLU A 614 26.57 -9.29 -15.74
N ASP A 615 25.66 -9.67 -16.64
CA ASP A 615 24.73 -8.77 -17.31
C ASP A 615 23.62 -8.27 -16.37
N LEU A 616 23.39 -8.96 -15.24
CA LEU A 616 22.29 -8.66 -14.33
C LEU A 616 22.38 -7.26 -13.71
N TYR A 617 23.58 -6.72 -13.55
CA TYR A 617 23.78 -5.36 -13.08
C TYR A 617 23.14 -4.32 -14.02
N GLU A 618 23.29 -4.52 -15.34
CA GLU A 618 22.68 -3.65 -16.35
C GLU A 618 21.14 -3.67 -16.27
N TYR A 619 20.57 -4.87 -16.08
CA TYR A 619 19.13 -5.05 -16.11
C TYR A 619 18.43 -4.75 -14.78
N LEU A 620 19.02 -5.16 -13.66
CA LEU A 620 18.38 -5.08 -12.34
C LEU A 620 18.95 -3.97 -11.47
N GLY A 621 20.22 -3.59 -11.69
CA GLY A 621 20.95 -2.64 -10.85
C GLY A 621 21.88 -3.33 -9.86
N ALA A 622 22.28 -2.61 -8.81
CA ALA A 622 23.13 -3.15 -7.74
C ALA A 622 22.46 -4.36 -7.06
N VAL A 623 23.29 -5.26 -6.56
CA VAL A 623 22.86 -6.39 -5.75
C VAL A 623 22.12 -5.89 -4.52
N GLU A 624 20.91 -6.37 -4.30
CA GLU A 624 20.04 -5.94 -3.20
C GLU A 624 20.34 -6.70 -1.90
N TYR A 625 20.77 -7.96 -2.02
CA TYR A 625 21.02 -8.85 -0.88
C TYR A 625 22.42 -9.46 -0.99
N SER A 626 23.23 -9.30 0.05
CA SER A 626 24.52 -10.00 0.16
C SER A 626 24.27 -11.42 0.69
N ARG A 627 25.13 -12.36 0.29
CA ARG A 627 25.08 -13.72 0.83
C ARG A 627 25.54 -13.71 2.28
N ASP A 628 24.76 -14.33 3.15
CA ASP A 628 25.22 -14.74 4.45
C ASP A 628 26.30 -15.81 4.26
N LYS A 629 27.53 -15.46 4.56
CA LYS A 629 28.64 -16.42 4.51
C LYS A 629 29.03 -16.79 5.94
N TYR A 630 29.30 -18.07 6.15
CA TYR A 630 29.91 -18.51 7.38
C TYR A 630 31.21 -17.73 7.64
N GLN A 631 31.34 -17.09 8.80
CA GLN A 631 32.44 -16.17 9.12
C GLN A 631 33.64 -16.83 9.82
N GLY A 632 33.54 -18.13 10.13
CA GLY A 632 34.61 -18.83 10.84
C GLY A 632 34.34 -18.95 12.37
N ASN A 633 35.37 -19.42 13.11
CA ASN A 633 35.28 -19.74 14.53
C ASN A 633 36.49 -19.20 15.34
N ASP A 634 37.09 -18.12 14.90
CA ASP A 634 38.33 -17.60 15.47
C ASP A 634 38.12 -16.92 16.83
N TYR A 635 36.89 -16.57 17.15
CA TYR A 635 36.49 -15.91 18.39
C TYR A 635 35.66 -16.83 19.28
N ALA A 636 35.89 -16.75 20.62
CA ALA A 636 34.99 -17.39 21.59
C ALA A 636 33.62 -16.69 21.62
N GLY A 637 32.55 -17.45 21.87
CA GLY A 637 31.22 -16.91 21.99
C GLY A 637 30.51 -16.66 20.69
N VAL A 638 31.08 -17.03 19.53
CA VAL A 638 30.41 -16.89 18.22
C VAL A 638 29.92 -18.25 17.72
N VAL A 639 28.60 -18.42 17.62
CA VAL A 639 27.97 -19.67 17.19
C VAL A 639 26.97 -19.40 16.09
N THR A 640 26.92 -20.31 15.12
CA THR A 640 25.95 -20.24 14.03
C THR A 640 24.69 -21.04 14.40
N GLY A 641 23.59 -20.34 14.48
CA GLY A 641 22.26 -20.92 14.58
C GLY A 641 21.54 -20.93 13.23
N LEU A 642 20.33 -21.49 13.24
CA LEU A 642 19.45 -21.53 12.08
C LEU A 642 18.11 -20.92 12.43
N ALA A 643 17.69 -19.95 11.67
CA ALA A 643 16.40 -19.28 11.78
C ALA A 643 15.49 -19.68 10.62
N TRP A 644 14.20 -19.64 10.87
CA TRP A 644 13.18 -19.69 9.86
C TRP A 644 12.38 -18.40 9.91
N THR A 645 12.19 -17.78 8.76
CA THR A 645 11.47 -16.53 8.58
C THR A 645 10.37 -16.70 7.55
N ALA A 646 9.48 -15.72 7.45
CA ALA A 646 8.44 -15.70 6.41
C ALA A 646 9.02 -15.73 4.97
N VAL A 647 10.31 -15.49 4.79
CA VAL A 647 11.00 -15.48 3.48
C VAL A 647 11.86 -16.71 3.24
N GLY A 648 11.94 -17.60 4.20
CA GLY A 648 12.70 -18.89 4.13
C GLY A 648 13.64 -19.09 5.29
N GLY A 649 14.56 -20.06 5.17
CA GLY A 649 15.59 -20.32 6.15
C GLY A 649 16.80 -19.40 5.98
N GLU A 650 17.38 -18.97 7.10
CA GLU A 650 18.58 -18.12 7.17
C GLU A 650 19.55 -18.65 8.23
N ILE A 651 20.83 -18.36 8.07
CA ILE A 651 21.80 -18.56 9.15
C ILE A 651 21.71 -17.37 10.12
N LEU A 652 21.94 -17.66 11.38
CA LEU A 652 21.89 -16.69 12.46
C LEU A 652 23.18 -16.75 13.25
N PHE A 653 23.89 -15.65 13.43
CA PHE A 653 25.01 -15.60 14.34
C PHE A 653 24.54 -15.19 15.71
N VAL A 654 25.00 -15.93 16.75
CA VAL A 654 24.83 -15.55 18.14
C VAL A 654 26.23 -15.26 18.67
N GLU A 655 26.44 -14.05 19.11
CA GLU A 655 27.71 -13.55 19.61
C GLU A 655 27.57 -13.21 21.10
N SER A 656 28.32 -13.93 21.93
CA SER A 656 28.37 -13.66 23.36
C SER A 656 29.73 -13.09 23.75
N SER A 657 29.71 -11.98 24.46
CA SER A 657 30.92 -11.30 24.96
C SER A 657 30.83 -11.10 26.47
N LEU A 658 31.96 -11.21 27.11
CA LEU A 658 32.14 -11.01 28.55
C LEU A 658 32.90 -9.72 28.80
N SER A 659 32.41 -8.92 29.74
CA SER A 659 33.10 -7.71 30.20
C SER A 659 33.20 -7.66 31.74
N LYS A 660 34.32 -7.25 32.29
CA LYS A 660 34.47 -7.11 33.76
C LYS A 660 33.47 -6.12 34.32
N GLY A 661 32.74 -6.51 35.35
CA GLY A 661 31.73 -5.68 35.98
C GLY A 661 31.27 -6.27 37.33
N LYS A 662 30.60 -5.46 38.16
CA LYS A 662 30.02 -5.93 39.40
C LYS A 662 28.64 -6.54 39.14
N GLY A 663 28.54 -7.86 39.15
CA GLY A 663 27.27 -8.59 39.12
C GLY A 663 26.64 -8.82 37.75
N SER A 664 26.41 -10.03 37.41
CA SER A 664 25.75 -10.73 36.31
C SER A 664 24.65 -9.93 35.51
N LYS A 665 25.04 -8.79 34.94
CA LYS A 665 24.10 -8.06 34.04
C LYS A 665 24.06 -8.77 32.70
N LEU A 666 22.91 -9.28 32.31
CA LEU A 666 22.65 -9.76 30.95
C LEU A 666 22.18 -8.60 30.08
N THR A 667 22.90 -8.29 29.02
CA THR A 667 22.53 -7.31 28.02
C THR A 667 22.22 -8.04 26.73
N LEU A 668 21.04 -7.78 26.16
CA LEU A 668 20.57 -8.41 24.93
C LEU A 668 20.40 -7.33 23.85
N THR A 669 20.98 -7.55 22.66
CA THR A 669 20.88 -6.63 21.53
C THR A 669 20.65 -7.40 20.22
N GLY A 670 20.10 -6.73 19.18
CA GLY A 670 19.84 -7.35 17.88
C GLY A 670 18.36 -7.45 17.49
N ASN A 671 17.49 -6.60 18.08
CA ASN A 671 16.05 -6.58 17.82
C ASN A 671 15.38 -7.94 18.09
N LEU A 672 15.62 -8.46 19.30
CA LEU A 672 15.10 -9.74 19.75
C LEU A 672 13.65 -9.58 20.25
N GLY A 673 12.76 -10.45 19.82
CA GLY A 673 11.42 -10.59 20.38
C GLY A 673 11.43 -11.19 21.80
N ASP A 674 10.29 -11.20 22.46
CA ASP A 674 10.24 -11.56 23.87
C ASP A 674 10.55 -13.04 24.12
N VAL A 675 10.08 -13.95 23.25
CA VAL A 675 10.41 -15.40 23.35
C VAL A 675 11.92 -15.65 23.22
N MET A 676 12.58 -14.91 22.32
CA MET A 676 14.03 -15.06 22.12
C MET A 676 14.84 -14.46 23.28
N LYS A 677 14.37 -13.38 23.93
CA LYS A 677 14.95 -12.82 25.14
C LYS A 677 14.82 -13.79 26.32
N GLU A 678 13.63 -14.39 26.46
CA GLU A 678 13.37 -15.42 27.47
C GLU A 678 14.28 -16.63 27.27
N SER A 679 14.48 -17.10 26.03
CA SER A 679 15.39 -18.17 25.68
C SER A 679 16.86 -17.84 26.06
N ALA A 680 17.29 -16.57 25.91
CA ALA A 680 18.63 -16.15 26.32
C ALA A 680 18.80 -16.11 27.84
N MET A 681 17.79 -15.65 28.56
CA MET A 681 17.78 -15.69 30.04
C MET A 681 17.83 -17.13 30.55
N LEU A 682 16.97 -17.99 30.00
CA LEU A 682 16.94 -19.42 30.32
C LEU A 682 18.30 -20.09 30.07
N ALA A 683 18.96 -19.75 28.96
CA ALA A 683 20.26 -20.26 28.61
C ALA A 683 21.33 -19.88 29.67
N LEU A 684 21.35 -18.64 30.11
CA LEU A 684 22.30 -18.17 31.15
C LEU A 684 22.03 -18.82 32.50
N GLU A 685 20.76 -18.88 32.95
CA GLU A 685 20.38 -19.52 34.20
C GLU A 685 20.70 -21.00 34.21
N TYR A 686 20.48 -21.71 33.09
CA TYR A 686 20.85 -23.10 32.94
C TYR A 686 22.35 -23.31 33.15
N ILE A 687 23.20 -22.48 32.48
CA ILE A 687 24.66 -22.56 32.60
C ILE A 687 25.12 -22.26 34.02
N HIS A 688 24.52 -21.27 34.69
CA HIS A 688 24.81 -20.90 36.06
C HIS A 688 24.52 -22.08 37.01
N ALA A 689 23.33 -22.67 36.87
CA ALA A 689 22.95 -23.84 37.69
C ALA A 689 23.80 -25.09 37.44
N HIS A 690 24.45 -25.23 36.30
CA HIS A 690 25.26 -26.37 35.89
C HIS A 690 26.72 -26.00 35.61
N ALA A 691 27.25 -24.93 36.21
CA ALA A 691 28.59 -24.41 35.98
C ALA A 691 29.69 -25.48 36.08
N ALA A 692 29.58 -26.35 37.10
CA ALA A 692 30.52 -27.44 37.29
C ALA A 692 30.59 -28.45 36.14
N GLN A 693 29.46 -28.73 35.48
CA GLN A 693 29.43 -29.65 34.32
C GLN A 693 30.21 -29.11 33.13
N PHE A 694 30.20 -27.79 32.96
CA PHE A 694 30.91 -27.09 31.86
C PHE A 694 32.34 -26.66 32.25
N ASN A 695 32.81 -27.01 33.45
CA ASN A 695 34.09 -26.55 34.00
C ASN A 695 34.22 -25.01 34.02
N ILE A 696 33.14 -24.33 34.38
CA ILE A 696 33.06 -22.86 34.51
C ILE A 696 33.21 -22.53 36.01
N ASN A 697 34.17 -21.61 36.35
CA ASN A 697 34.28 -21.10 37.69
C ASN A 697 33.10 -20.19 38.04
N GLU A 698 32.39 -20.45 39.11
CA GLU A 698 31.23 -19.67 39.59
C GLU A 698 31.52 -18.20 39.79
N GLU A 699 32.77 -17.84 40.22
CA GLU A 699 33.21 -16.45 40.35
C GLU A 699 33.11 -15.62 39.05
N LEU A 700 33.09 -16.28 37.86
CA LEU A 700 32.94 -15.59 36.60
C LEU A 700 31.54 -14.98 36.46
N PHE A 701 30.52 -15.58 37.01
CA PHE A 701 29.16 -15.04 36.98
C PHE A 701 28.99 -13.80 37.87
N GLU A 702 29.77 -13.69 38.96
CA GLU A 702 29.74 -12.56 39.87
C GLU A 702 30.56 -11.38 39.35
N ASN A 703 31.65 -11.62 38.62
CA ASN A 703 32.63 -10.62 38.24
C ASN A 703 32.58 -10.18 36.78
N TRP A 704 31.69 -10.79 35.97
CA TRP A 704 31.59 -10.49 34.55
C TRP A 704 30.17 -10.26 34.13
N ASN A 705 29.94 -9.18 33.39
CA ASN A 705 28.65 -8.95 32.67
C ASN A 705 28.64 -9.72 31.34
N VAL A 706 27.50 -10.19 30.99
CA VAL A 706 27.26 -10.96 29.77
C VAL A 706 26.52 -10.06 28.76
N HIS A 707 27.04 -9.99 27.54
CA HIS A 707 26.36 -9.35 26.43
C HIS A 707 26.15 -10.37 25.31
N VAL A 708 24.89 -10.62 24.96
CA VAL A 708 24.52 -11.45 23.82
C VAL A 708 24.01 -10.54 22.71
N HIS A 709 24.63 -10.60 21.57
CA HIS A 709 24.29 -9.86 20.38
C HIS A 709 23.90 -10.80 19.25
N VAL A 710 22.82 -10.49 18.55
CA VAL A 710 22.43 -11.18 17.32
C VAL A 710 22.45 -10.16 16.19
N PRO A 711 23.45 -10.20 15.30
CA PRO A 711 23.62 -9.24 14.21
C PRO A 711 22.37 -9.07 13.33
N GLU A 712 22.35 -8.03 12.48
CA GLU A 712 21.22 -7.63 11.64
C GLU A 712 19.99 -7.14 12.42
N GLY A 713 20.19 -6.12 13.27
CA GLY A 713 19.12 -5.53 14.11
C GLY A 713 17.95 -4.89 13.37
N ALA A 714 18.06 -4.71 12.04
CA ALA A 714 16.95 -4.22 11.22
C ALA A 714 15.82 -5.25 11.05
N ILE A 715 16.10 -6.54 11.26
CA ILE A 715 15.15 -7.63 11.11
C ILE A 715 14.73 -8.12 12.51
N PRO A 716 13.44 -8.08 12.87
CA PRO A 716 12.95 -8.66 14.11
C PRO A 716 13.22 -10.16 14.14
N LYS A 717 13.75 -10.65 15.27
CA LYS A 717 14.05 -12.07 15.47
C LYS A 717 13.32 -12.54 16.71
N ASP A 718 12.50 -13.57 16.55
CA ASP A 718 11.77 -14.15 17.67
C ASP A 718 11.67 -15.67 17.53
N GLY A 719 11.48 -16.36 18.68
CA GLY A 719 11.27 -17.79 18.75
C GLY A 719 12.29 -18.52 19.63
N PRO A 720 11.92 -19.71 20.14
CA PRO A 720 12.73 -20.48 21.09
C PRO A 720 13.85 -21.30 20.43
N SER A 721 13.88 -21.40 19.09
CA SER A 721 14.73 -22.32 18.34
C SER A 721 16.24 -22.01 18.38
N ALA A 722 16.63 -20.87 18.94
CA ALA A 722 18.02 -20.48 19.15
C ALA A 722 18.57 -20.90 20.54
N GLY A 723 17.79 -21.58 21.38
CA GLY A 723 18.15 -21.89 22.76
C GLY A 723 19.47 -22.65 22.87
N ILE A 724 19.64 -23.75 22.10
CA ILE A 724 20.92 -24.51 22.12
C ILE A 724 22.08 -23.69 21.56
N THR A 725 21.83 -22.79 20.61
CA THR A 725 22.83 -21.87 20.05
C THR A 725 23.32 -20.88 21.11
N MET A 726 22.37 -20.32 21.89
CA MET A 726 22.69 -19.37 22.97
C MET A 726 23.48 -20.02 24.08
N VAL A 727 23.08 -21.22 24.53
CA VAL A 727 23.86 -21.97 25.52
C VAL A 727 25.28 -22.24 25.01
N THR A 728 25.43 -22.74 23.79
CA THR A 728 26.74 -23.04 23.21
C THR A 728 27.61 -21.79 23.10
N SER A 729 27.02 -20.66 22.70
CA SER A 729 27.70 -19.36 22.59
C SER A 729 28.18 -18.87 23.97
N LEU A 730 27.32 -18.95 24.98
CA LEU A 730 27.67 -18.57 26.36
C LEU A 730 28.72 -19.48 26.95
N VAL A 731 28.61 -20.82 26.80
CA VAL A 731 29.62 -21.78 27.29
C VAL A 731 30.94 -21.55 26.59
N SER A 732 30.95 -21.29 25.26
CA SER A 732 32.15 -20.91 24.52
C SER A 732 32.78 -19.63 25.08
N ALA A 733 31.99 -18.60 25.37
CA ALA A 733 32.44 -17.34 25.94
C ALA A 733 33.04 -17.53 27.35
N PHE A 734 32.37 -18.29 28.23
CA PHE A 734 32.85 -18.53 29.61
C PHE A 734 34.04 -19.50 29.67
N THR A 735 34.17 -20.43 28.74
CA THR A 735 35.31 -21.37 28.70
C THR A 735 36.43 -20.95 27.78
N GLN A 736 36.22 -19.91 26.98
CA GLN A 736 37.14 -19.42 25.94
C GLN A 736 37.52 -20.49 24.92
N ARG A 737 36.66 -21.50 24.70
CA ARG A 737 36.87 -22.62 23.78
C ARG A 737 36.35 -22.28 22.39
N LYS A 738 37.11 -22.71 21.36
CA LYS A 738 36.72 -22.56 19.95
C LYS A 738 35.48 -23.40 19.63
N VAL A 739 34.57 -22.84 18.84
CA VAL A 739 33.43 -23.58 18.28
C VAL A 739 33.89 -24.33 17.02
N LYS A 740 33.39 -25.53 16.76
CA LYS A 740 33.71 -26.30 15.57
C LYS A 740 33.34 -25.56 14.30
N LYS A 741 34.27 -25.61 13.29
CA LYS A 741 34.07 -24.96 11.98
C LYS A 741 32.95 -25.62 11.18
N ASN A 742 32.24 -24.86 10.36
CA ASN A 742 31.19 -25.33 9.45
C ASN A 742 30.06 -26.11 10.16
N LEU A 743 29.78 -25.74 11.41
CA LEU A 743 28.74 -26.31 12.24
C LEU A 743 27.63 -25.26 12.44
N ALA A 744 26.38 -25.68 12.34
CA ALA A 744 25.23 -24.90 12.77
C ALA A 744 24.29 -25.77 13.62
N MET A 745 23.42 -25.11 14.37
CA MET A 745 22.52 -25.81 15.25
C MET A 745 21.18 -25.11 15.35
N THR A 746 20.15 -25.88 15.71
CA THR A 746 18.82 -25.33 16.06
C THR A 746 18.11 -26.29 17.00
N GLY A 747 17.49 -25.74 18.01
CA GLY A 747 16.77 -26.50 19.02
C GLY A 747 16.35 -25.58 20.16
N GLU A 748 15.24 -25.90 20.78
CA GLU A 748 14.78 -25.25 22.00
C GLU A 748 15.38 -25.99 23.20
N ILE A 749 15.66 -25.25 24.27
CA ILE A 749 16.18 -25.81 25.51
C ILE A 749 15.17 -25.65 26.65
N THR A 750 15.11 -26.64 27.53
CA THR A 750 14.37 -26.56 28.80
C THR A 750 15.31 -26.30 29.97
N LEU A 751 14.79 -25.84 31.12
CA LEU A 751 15.53 -25.70 32.40
C LEU A 751 16.18 -27.01 32.89
N ARG A 752 15.77 -28.16 32.35
CA ARG A 752 16.37 -29.46 32.69
C ARG A 752 17.46 -29.90 31.71
N GLY A 753 17.82 -29.03 30.74
CA GLY A 753 18.82 -29.34 29.72
C GLY A 753 18.35 -30.21 28.56
N LYS A 754 17.04 -30.56 28.49
CA LYS A 754 16.51 -31.28 27.34
C LYS A 754 16.41 -30.41 26.13
N VAL A 755 16.74 -30.95 24.98
CA VAL A 755 16.58 -30.31 23.66
C VAL A 755 15.24 -30.72 23.07
N LEU A 756 14.41 -29.73 22.74
CA LEU A 756 13.08 -29.93 22.17
C LEU A 756 13.09 -29.71 20.64
N PRO A 757 12.17 -30.36 19.90
CA PRO A 757 12.04 -30.22 18.46
C PRO A 757 11.56 -28.83 18.08
N VAL A 758 11.97 -28.37 16.88
CA VAL A 758 11.65 -27.05 16.35
C VAL A 758 11.12 -27.16 14.91
N GLY A 759 10.33 -26.17 14.50
CA GLY A 759 9.77 -26.12 13.14
C GLY A 759 10.71 -25.54 12.08
N GLY A 760 10.30 -25.63 10.81
CA GLY A 760 11.01 -25.05 9.66
C GLY A 760 12.32 -25.77 9.34
N ILE A 761 12.40 -27.06 9.62
CA ILE A 761 13.64 -27.86 9.49
C ILE A 761 14.14 -27.90 8.04
N LYS A 762 13.26 -28.09 7.07
CA LYS A 762 13.62 -28.12 5.65
C LYS A 762 14.32 -26.81 5.23
N GLU A 763 13.72 -25.69 5.54
CA GLU A 763 14.22 -24.35 5.21
C GLU A 763 15.55 -24.05 5.92
N LYS A 764 15.65 -24.40 7.20
CA LYS A 764 16.86 -24.24 8.02
C LYS A 764 18.04 -25.03 7.45
N ILE A 765 17.84 -26.30 7.08
CA ILE A 765 18.88 -27.16 6.51
C ILE A 765 19.38 -26.61 5.18
N LEU A 766 18.47 -26.17 4.33
CA LEU A 766 18.83 -25.63 3.03
C LEU A 766 19.56 -24.28 3.15
N ALA A 767 19.23 -23.48 4.16
CA ALA A 767 19.99 -22.28 4.49
C ALA A 767 21.42 -22.62 4.93
N ALA A 768 21.56 -23.58 5.81
CA ALA A 768 22.88 -24.07 6.25
C ALA A 768 23.73 -24.57 5.07
N LYS A 769 23.16 -25.37 4.18
CA LYS A 769 23.82 -25.86 2.96
C LYS A 769 24.28 -24.72 2.05
N ARG A 770 23.42 -23.70 1.83
CA ARG A 770 23.76 -22.50 1.04
C ARG A 770 24.91 -21.71 1.66
N ALA A 771 24.95 -21.61 2.99
CA ALA A 771 26.01 -20.92 3.71
C ALA A 771 27.33 -21.72 3.75
N GLY A 772 27.37 -22.94 3.20
CA GLY A 772 28.55 -23.80 3.16
C GLY A 772 28.80 -24.61 4.44
N ILE A 773 27.80 -24.68 5.33
CA ILE A 773 27.85 -25.48 6.55
C ILE A 773 27.73 -26.95 6.17
N LYS A 774 28.45 -27.79 6.88
CA LYS A 774 28.55 -29.23 6.58
C LYS A 774 27.96 -30.09 7.70
N GLU A 775 27.97 -29.61 8.91
CA GLU A 775 27.49 -30.34 10.08
C GLU A 775 26.35 -29.59 10.76
N LEU A 776 25.36 -30.32 11.22
CA LEU A 776 24.13 -29.78 11.81
C LEU A 776 23.80 -30.52 13.09
N ILE A 777 23.55 -29.78 14.17
CA ILE A 777 23.05 -30.35 15.43
C ILE A 777 21.56 -30.03 15.52
N LEU A 778 20.76 -31.06 15.71
CA LEU A 778 19.29 -31.01 15.74
C LEU A 778 18.75 -31.86 16.89
N CYS A 779 17.54 -31.52 17.35
CA CYS A 779 16.82 -32.40 18.27
C CYS A 779 16.56 -33.77 17.62
N LYS A 780 16.68 -34.83 18.41
CA LYS A 780 16.41 -36.22 17.95
C LYS A 780 15.00 -36.37 17.36
N GLU A 781 14.02 -35.69 17.91
CA GLU A 781 12.65 -35.78 17.43
C GLU A 781 12.45 -35.13 16.04
N ASN A 782 13.38 -34.27 15.60
CA ASN A 782 13.38 -33.68 14.24
C ASN A 782 13.96 -34.67 13.17
N GLU A 783 14.41 -35.85 13.53
CA GLU A 783 14.86 -36.86 12.56
C GLU A 783 13.73 -37.23 11.56
N LYS A 784 12.48 -37.25 12.02
CA LYS A 784 11.30 -37.46 11.18
C LYS A 784 11.19 -36.43 10.06
N ASP A 785 11.49 -35.15 10.38
CA ASP A 785 11.41 -34.03 9.41
C ASP A 785 12.51 -34.14 8.37
N ILE A 786 13.70 -34.66 8.77
CA ILE A 786 14.83 -34.92 7.86
C ILE A 786 14.49 -36.02 6.86
N ASN A 787 13.84 -37.08 7.34
CA ASN A 787 13.47 -38.23 6.49
C ASN A 787 12.43 -37.86 5.42
N GLU A 788 11.71 -36.77 5.61
CA GLU A 788 10.77 -36.23 4.60
C GLU A 788 11.43 -35.39 3.50
N ILE A 789 12.70 -34.99 3.71
CA ILE A 789 13.44 -34.19 2.72
C ILE A 789 14.07 -35.09 1.66
N LYS A 790 13.97 -34.69 0.38
CA LYS A 790 14.57 -35.45 -0.72
C LYS A 790 16.07 -35.65 -0.51
N PRO A 791 16.60 -36.89 -0.68
CA PRO A 791 18.03 -37.19 -0.41
C PRO A 791 19.03 -36.32 -1.17
N GLU A 792 18.66 -35.84 -2.36
CA GLU A 792 19.50 -34.93 -3.17
C GLU A 792 19.80 -33.60 -2.47
N TYR A 793 18.87 -33.11 -1.63
CA TYR A 793 19.05 -31.89 -0.86
C TYR A 793 19.92 -32.11 0.39
N LEU A 794 19.96 -33.32 0.92
CA LEU A 794 20.77 -33.70 2.11
C LEU A 794 22.21 -34.04 1.78
N LYS A 795 22.51 -34.24 0.50
CA LYS A 795 23.87 -34.67 0.07
C LYS A 795 24.94 -33.67 0.50
N GLY A 796 25.95 -34.19 1.22
CA GLY A 796 27.09 -33.42 1.73
C GLY A 796 26.89 -32.81 3.10
N LEU A 797 25.77 -33.08 3.77
CA LEU A 797 25.47 -32.69 5.15
C LEU A 797 25.59 -33.88 6.09
N VAL A 798 26.08 -33.63 7.30
CA VAL A 798 26.13 -34.56 8.42
C VAL A 798 25.19 -34.07 9.52
N PHE A 799 24.35 -34.94 10.01
CA PHE A 799 23.38 -34.64 11.05
C PHE A 799 23.75 -35.30 12.37
N HIS A 800 23.77 -34.49 13.44
CA HIS A 800 23.96 -34.94 14.80
C HIS A 800 22.65 -34.78 15.55
N TYR A 801 22.05 -35.87 15.94
CA TYR A 801 20.79 -35.86 16.69
C TYR A 801 21.07 -35.92 18.17
N VAL A 802 20.56 -34.93 18.90
CA VAL A 802 20.80 -34.77 20.34
C VAL A 802 19.48 -34.72 21.12
N SER A 803 19.51 -35.12 22.37
CA SER A 803 18.38 -35.06 23.29
C SER A 803 18.67 -34.18 24.50
N ASP A 804 19.93 -33.87 24.74
CA ASP A 804 20.42 -33.12 25.89
C ASP A 804 21.45 -32.07 25.46
N ILE A 805 21.49 -30.96 26.20
CA ILE A 805 22.37 -29.85 25.91
C ILE A 805 23.87 -30.20 26.10
N GLN A 806 24.22 -31.13 26.99
CA GLN A 806 25.59 -31.60 27.16
C GLN A 806 26.14 -32.20 25.88
N GLN A 807 25.31 -33.00 25.17
CA GLN A 807 25.68 -33.58 23.88
C GLN A 807 25.94 -32.49 22.83
N VAL A 808 25.14 -31.39 22.88
CA VAL A 808 25.36 -30.22 21.98
C VAL A 808 26.70 -29.59 22.23
N VAL A 809 27.03 -29.30 23.50
CA VAL A 809 28.28 -28.65 23.88
C VAL A 809 29.49 -29.53 23.56
N ASP A 810 29.39 -30.81 23.81
CA ASP A 810 30.48 -31.78 23.52
C ASP A 810 30.77 -31.94 22.01
N LEU A 811 29.72 -31.84 21.18
CA LEU A 811 29.83 -31.88 19.73
C LEU A 811 30.31 -30.54 19.14
N ALA A 812 29.89 -29.43 19.74
CA ALA A 812 30.12 -28.09 19.18
C ALA A 812 31.43 -27.44 19.61
N LEU A 813 31.91 -27.69 20.83
CA LEU A 813 33.10 -27.04 21.39
C LEU A 813 34.32 -27.90 21.26
N LEU A 814 35.36 -27.35 20.68
CA LEU A 814 36.68 -27.97 20.63
C LEU A 814 37.35 -27.86 22.04
N ARG A 815 38.35 -28.72 22.28
CA ARG A 815 39.14 -28.61 23.52
C ARG A 815 40.10 -27.42 23.49
N GLU A 816 40.38 -26.86 22.32
CA GLU A 816 41.29 -25.74 22.12
C GLU A 816 40.63 -24.43 22.54
N LYS A 817 41.37 -23.61 23.28
CA LYS A 817 40.99 -22.24 23.54
C LYS A 817 41.26 -21.36 22.31
N VAL A 818 40.62 -20.19 22.27
CA VAL A 818 40.93 -19.16 21.27
C VAL A 818 42.35 -18.62 21.47
N ASP A 819 42.89 -17.99 20.44
CA ASP A 819 44.32 -17.58 20.45
C ASP A 819 44.59 -16.47 21.48
N ASN A 820 43.61 -15.65 21.85
CA ASN A 820 43.70 -14.61 22.87
C ASN A 820 42.61 -14.79 23.92
N PRO A 821 42.67 -15.76 24.83
CA PRO A 821 41.67 -15.96 25.85
C PRO A 821 41.63 -14.82 26.85
N LEU A 822 40.44 -14.47 27.35
CA LEU A 822 40.22 -13.40 28.31
C LEU A 822 40.76 -13.77 29.74
N PHE A 823 40.86 -15.07 30.02
CA PHE A 823 41.29 -15.65 31.28
C PHE A 823 41.74 -17.12 31.11
#